data_284e720ef0597e01579a2d04bf8d0dc5
#
_entry.id   284e720ef0597e01579a2d04bf8d0dc5
#
_cell.length_a   1.000
_cell.length_b   1.000
_cell.length_c   1.000
_cell.angle_alpha   90.00
_cell.angle_beta   90.00
_cell.angle_gamma   90.00
#
_symmetry.space_group_name_H-M   'P 1'
#
loop_
_entity.id
_entity.type
_entity.pdbx_description
1 polymer ?
#
loop_
_entity_poly.entity_id
_entity_poly.type
_entity_poly.pdbx_seq_one_letter_code
_entity_poly.pdbx_strand_id
1 'polypeptide(L)'
;MALIKEYFALTKKYMDEYGAKTVVLLQVGAFFEVYGQIITPTAEGGGSGSGTVMCSGSRIDDFCLICELAKANKTPGFVMAGFRDYGLDKYLKKLQDAGYTAVVYVQDGIKNPPVRSLQGIYSPGTYFSTDVTHGGGGGGGALSNNIVCIWIEKITRMIVMGMTNIDIYTGRATIFETENKDSHNPTTYDEVERFVSSYMPSEVILITNLSTREVEDIIHYTNIQAKVIHQVSTTVVTAVGGTATAASTVKAERCTKQIYQMEVLNTFYPDGRAKSLEQSFMNCTIATQSLVYLLNFIYEHNPSLVSKIQEPVFENMSERLVLANHSLRQLNIIDDGNAGSGSGGISSRLTSVLSLLNHTVTPMGSRAYKYSLLHPVFDETLLEQDYAITEYMLSLTGEVGGGLSYTVFREKLTFMKDIEKLHRHIILRKIAPYHTFHLFHNLRHIRELYSMCLRDSTITKHLSERWKILDDIVGKSTILLDMFEKTLNIDLCRDITDTQFDTNIIQRGISAELDKVTDEYRYTQKSLDEVQRVLNELILAGEQKSSSTGAVGTGSEPDYVKIHETDKMGISLQATKRRTKILEDRIKKLPADGKVISILVDKESNRTFMFDIGSITCPAASGSNNTIHSPQIYELCAAVVSLRVKISDMVAVLYQGFIGSLHEYYHDFDNMSAFVSAVDMIQNRCYVARKYRYCRPVISGAE
;
A
#
# COMPACT_ATOMS: atom_id res chain seq x y z
N MET A 1 6.80 -31.32 14.95
CA MET A 1 7.29 -32.12 13.82
C MET A 1 6.38 -32.08 12.58
N ALA A 2 5.04 -32.27 12.69
CA ALA A 2 4.15 -32.18 11.51
C ALA A 2 4.21 -30.80 10.83
N LEU A 3 4.12 -29.71 11.58
CA LEU A 3 4.22 -28.34 11.08
C LEU A 3 5.51 -28.06 10.30
N ILE A 4 6.65 -28.52 10.82
CA ILE A 4 7.95 -28.29 10.19
C ILE A 4 8.05 -29.07 8.86
N LYS A 5 7.50 -30.29 8.81
CA LYS A 5 7.43 -31.07 7.54
C LYS A 5 6.54 -30.37 6.51
N GLU A 6 5.39 -29.87 6.91
CA GLU A 6 4.48 -29.09 6.08
C GLU A 6 5.18 -27.85 5.53
N TYR A 7 5.88 -27.08 6.39
CA TYR A 7 6.63 -25.91 6.02
C TYR A 7 7.66 -26.20 4.92
N PHE A 8 8.50 -27.24 5.07
CA PHE A 8 9.50 -27.58 4.06
C PHE A 8 8.88 -28.08 2.75
N ALA A 9 7.76 -28.78 2.80
CA ALA A 9 7.02 -29.19 1.61
C ALA A 9 6.50 -27.97 0.84
N LEU A 10 5.90 -26.99 1.54
CA LEU A 10 5.47 -25.72 0.95
C LEU A 10 6.65 -24.93 0.40
N THR A 11 7.73 -24.80 1.18
CA THR A 11 8.95 -24.09 0.74
C THR A 11 9.51 -24.69 -0.55
N LYS A 12 9.63 -26.00 -0.63
CA LYS A 12 10.09 -26.68 -1.84
C LYS A 12 9.16 -26.40 -3.02
N LYS A 13 7.84 -26.58 -2.84
CA LYS A 13 6.84 -26.30 -3.87
C LYS A 13 7.01 -24.90 -4.46
N TYR A 14 7.05 -23.90 -3.61
CA TYR A 14 7.10 -22.50 -4.06
C TYR A 14 8.48 -22.07 -4.56
N MET A 15 9.56 -22.67 -4.07
CA MET A 15 10.89 -22.45 -4.64
C MET A 15 11.01 -23.06 -6.04
N ASP A 16 10.36 -24.21 -6.27
CA ASP A 16 10.31 -24.84 -7.60
C ASP A 16 9.43 -24.01 -8.57
N GLU A 17 8.43 -23.29 -8.08
CA GLU A 17 7.49 -22.50 -8.88
C GLU A 17 7.98 -21.07 -9.15
N TYR A 18 8.49 -20.35 -8.13
CA TYR A 18 8.87 -18.92 -8.20
C TYR A 18 10.38 -18.69 -8.11
N GLY A 19 11.17 -19.75 -8.05
CA GLY A 19 12.63 -19.68 -8.03
C GLY A 19 13.24 -19.65 -6.64
N ALA A 20 14.57 -19.69 -6.62
CA ALA A 20 15.36 -19.86 -5.39
C ALA A 20 15.24 -18.70 -4.37
N LYS A 21 14.82 -17.49 -4.80
CA LYS A 21 14.58 -16.34 -3.94
C LYS A 21 13.15 -16.30 -3.40
N THR A 22 12.65 -17.43 -2.90
CA THR A 22 11.31 -17.55 -2.33
C THR A 22 11.36 -17.87 -0.84
N VAL A 23 10.57 -17.16 -0.04
CA VAL A 23 10.43 -17.35 1.40
C VAL A 23 8.97 -17.58 1.75
N VAL A 24 8.69 -18.67 2.48
CA VAL A 24 7.34 -18.95 3.01
C VAL A 24 7.25 -18.37 4.43
N LEU A 25 6.26 -17.53 4.67
CA LEU A 25 5.91 -16.97 5.99
C LEU A 25 4.69 -17.72 6.51
N LEU A 26 4.86 -18.48 7.59
CA LEU A 26 3.82 -19.32 8.16
C LEU A 26 3.32 -18.73 9.48
N GLN A 27 2.03 -18.37 9.56
CA GLN A 27 1.47 -17.85 10.80
C GLN A 27 1.34 -18.96 11.86
N VAL A 28 1.86 -18.67 13.06
CA VAL A 28 1.78 -19.53 14.24
C VAL A 28 1.37 -18.65 15.45
N GLY A 29 0.10 -18.65 15.77
CA GLY A 29 -0.45 -17.70 16.73
C GLY A 29 -0.28 -16.26 16.27
N ALA A 30 0.29 -15.39 17.11
CA ALA A 30 0.56 -13.98 16.79
C ALA A 30 1.89 -13.74 16.05
N PHE A 31 2.53 -14.78 15.48
CA PHE A 31 3.82 -14.65 14.81
C PHE A 31 3.80 -15.26 13.41
N PHE A 32 4.53 -14.62 12.49
CA PHE A 32 4.95 -15.24 11.24
C PHE A 32 6.34 -15.84 11.44
N GLU A 33 6.48 -17.14 11.17
CA GLU A 33 7.69 -17.91 11.41
C GLU A 33 8.27 -18.48 10.10
N VAL A 34 9.61 -18.51 10.04
CA VAL A 34 10.43 -19.15 8.99
C VAL A 34 11.32 -20.17 9.65
N TYR A 35 11.44 -21.36 9.09
CA TYR A 35 12.22 -22.46 9.66
C TYR A 35 13.41 -22.85 8.79
N GLY A 36 14.50 -23.32 9.40
CA GLY A 36 15.66 -23.87 8.73
C GLY A 36 16.16 -25.14 9.42
N GLN A 37 16.70 -26.08 8.66
CA GLN A 37 17.33 -27.28 9.16
C GLN A 37 18.82 -27.02 9.38
N ILE A 38 19.34 -27.32 10.56
CA ILE A 38 20.76 -27.18 10.89
C ILE A 38 21.56 -28.21 10.12
N ILE A 39 22.56 -27.77 9.35
CA ILE A 39 23.57 -28.63 8.77
C ILE A 39 24.73 -28.72 9.78
N THR A 40 24.90 -29.87 10.42
CA THR A 40 26.16 -30.15 11.10
C THR A 40 27.22 -30.41 10.03
N PRO A 41 28.32 -29.63 9.96
CA PRO A 41 29.39 -29.96 9.01
C PRO A 41 29.95 -31.33 9.41
N THR A 42 29.91 -32.28 8.48
CA THR A 42 30.68 -33.51 8.57
C THR A 42 32.13 -33.11 8.70
N ALA A 43 32.78 -33.61 9.76
CA ALA A 43 34.17 -33.33 10.12
C ALA A 43 35.14 -33.92 9.09
N GLU A 44 35.36 -33.17 7.98
CA GLU A 44 36.54 -33.34 7.13
C GLU A 44 37.04 -31.95 6.72
N GLY A 45 37.92 -31.39 7.54
CA GLY A 45 38.57 -30.10 7.27
C GLY A 45 38.79 -29.26 8.54
N GLY A 46 39.87 -29.51 9.22
CA GLY A 46 40.29 -28.78 10.44
C GLY A 46 40.46 -27.30 10.16
N GLY A 47 39.57 -26.49 10.72
CA GLY A 47 39.68 -25.03 10.80
C GLY A 47 38.77 -24.54 11.92
N SER A 48 39.39 -24.19 13.08
CA SER A 48 38.69 -23.53 14.19
C SER A 48 38.33 -22.09 13.78
N GLY A 49 37.15 -21.90 13.23
CA GLY A 49 36.58 -20.61 12.98
C GLY A 49 35.19 -20.52 13.63
N SER A 50 34.91 -19.44 14.31
CA SER A 50 33.61 -19.04 14.92
C SER A 50 32.43 -19.45 14.02
N GLY A 51 31.81 -20.62 14.34
CA GLY A 51 30.89 -21.30 13.44
C GLY A 51 29.55 -20.60 13.32
N THR A 52 29.33 -19.89 12.24
CA THR A 52 27.98 -19.51 11.78
C THR A 52 27.24 -20.80 11.43
N VAL A 53 26.17 -21.14 12.15
CA VAL A 53 25.34 -22.32 11.90
C VAL A 53 24.69 -22.14 10.52
N MET A 54 25.17 -22.92 9.54
CA MET A 54 24.54 -22.94 8.21
C MET A 54 23.24 -23.75 8.24
N CYS A 55 22.22 -23.23 7.55
CA CYS A 55 20.90 -23.82 7.51
C CYS A 55 20.56 -24.26 6.07
N SER A 56 19.78 -25.35 5.94
CA SER A 56 19.27 -25.86 4.66
C SER A 56 17.76 -25.95 4.65
N GLY A 57 17.19 -26.21 3.48
CA GLY A 57 15.77 -26.45 3.25
C GLY A 57 14.91 -25.19 3.13
N SER A 58 15.47 -24.00 3.46
CA SER A 58 14.83 -22.70 3.28
C SER A 58 15.86 -21.58 3.17
N ARG A 59 15.41 -20.35 2.92
CA ARG A 59 16.25 -19.14 2.90
C ARG A 59 16.24 -18.39 4.25
N ILE A 60 16.25 -19.10 5.35
CA ILE A 60 16.21 -18.49 6.70
C ILE A 60 17.42 -17.58 6.96
N ASP A 61 18.58 -17.91 6.40
CA ASP A 61 19.79 -17.12 6.59
C ASP A 61 19.66 -15.75 5.93
N ASP A 62 19.21 -15.73 4.67
CA ASP A 62 18.93 -14.51 3.93
C ASP A 62 17.78 -13.72 4.58
N PHE A 63 16.72 -14.42 5.02
CA PHE A 63 15.60 -13.82 5.72
C PHE A 63 16.03 -13.08 6.99
N CYS A 64 16.87 -13.72 7.81
CA CYS A 64 17.40 -13.11 9.03
C CYS A 64 18.28 -11.89 8.73
N LEU A 65 19.10 -11.96 7.69
CA LEU A 65 19.96 -10.86 7.28
C LEU A 65 19.15 -9.66 6.79
N ILE A 66 18.19 -9.89 5.88
CA ILE A 66 17.35 -8.82 5.27
C ILE A 66 16.43 -8.19 6.32
N CYS A 67 15.83 -9.02 7.17
CA CYS A 67 14.85 -8.58 8.16
C CYS A 67 15.49 -8.14 9.49
N GLU A 68 16.81 -8.32 9.67
CA GLU A 68 17.54 -8.02 10.91
C GLU A 68 16.96 -8.79 12.11
N LEU A 69 16.70 -10.08 11.93
CA LEU A 69 16.09 -10.95 12.92
C LEU A 69 17.10 -11.98 13.45
N ALA A 70 16.98 -12.30 14.72
CA ALA A 70 17.78 -13.33 15.35
C ALA A 70 17.16 -14.73 15.14
N LYS A 71 18.00 -15.75 14.94
CA LYS A 71 17.58 -17.14 14.92
C LYS A 71 17.40 -17.67 16.34
N ALA A 72 16.37 -18.45 16.57
CA ALA A 72 16.12 -19.16 17.82
C ALA A 72 16.03 -20.67 17.58
N ASN A 73 16.47 -21.48 18.55
CA ASN A 73 16.29 -22.93 18.49
C ASN A 73 14.83 -23.29 18.80
N LYS A 74 14.15 -23.99 17.88
CA LYS A 74 12.77 -24.44 18.07
C LYS A 74 12.69 -25.88 18.61
N THR A 75 13.38 -26.79 17.94
CA THR A 75 13.50 -28.22 18.28
C THR A 75 14.89 -28.68 17.89
N PRO A 76 15.40 -29.81 18.47
CA PRO A 76 16.73 -30.35 18.08
C PRO A 76 16.84 -30.50 16.54
N GLY A 77 17.86 -29.87 15.96
CA GLY A 77 18.13 -29.90 14.52
C GLY A 77 17.40 -28.83 13.69
N PHE A 78 16.55 -27.99 14.28
CA PHE A 78 15.83 -26.94 13.56
C PHE A 78 15.92 -25.59 14.29
N VAL A 79 16.15 -24.55 13.49
CA VAL A 79 16.08 -23.15 13.92
C VAL A 79 14.84 -22.48 13.34
N MET A 80 14.43 -21.41 13.99
CA MET A 80 13.36 -20.54 13.49
C MET A 80 13.72 -19.07 13.67
N ALA A 81 13.16 -18.24 12.83
CA ALA A 81 13.13 -16.79 12.98
C ALA A 81 11.74 -16.30 12.66
N GLY A 82 11.29 -15.22 13.27
CA GLY A 82 9.95 -14.72 13.05
C GLY A 82 9.73 -13.34 13.65
N PHE A 83 8.57 -12.76 13.30
CA PHE A 83 8.13 -11.45 13.76
C PHE A 83 6.62 -11.48 14.08
N ARG A 84 6.14 -10.50 14.83
CA ARG A 84 4.72 -10.40 15.17
C ARG A 84 3.88 -10.02 13.96
N ASP A 85 2.65 -10.51 13.89
CA ASP A 85 1.69 -10.37 12.79
C ASP A 85 1.46 -8.93 12.34
N TYR A 86 1.37 -7.97 13.26
CA TYR A 86 1.24 -6.54 12.93
C TYR A 86 2.44 -5.96 12.15
N GLY A 87 3.58 -6.64 12.13
CA GLY A 87 4.78 -6.25 11.39
C GLY A 87 4.83 -6.73 9.94
N LEU A 88 3.81 -7.45 9.45
CA LEU A 88 3.85 -8.13 8.16
C LEU A 88 4.25 -7.20 7.01
N ASP A 89 3.58 -6.07 6.86
CA ASP A 89 3.83 -5.13 5.76
C ASP A 89 5.26 -4.58 5.75
N LYS A 90 5.80 -4.27 6.93
CA LYS A 90 7.19 -3.82 7.09
C LYS A 90 8.20 -4.85 6.57
N TYR A 91 8.00 -6.12 6.94
CA TYR A 91 8.93 -7.18 6.56
C TYR A 91 8.72 -7.65 5.12
N LEU A 92 7.49 -7.64 4.62
CA LEU A 92 7.21 -7.84 3.20
C LEU A 92 7.96 -6.81 2.36
N LYS A 93 7.89 -5.53 2.71
CA LYS A 93 8.63 -4.46 1.99
C LYS A 93 10.15 -4.73 1.96
N LYS A 94 10.76 -5.09 3.10
CA LYS A 94 12.19 -5.43 3.15
C LYS A 94 12.55 -6.60 2.21
N LEU A 95 11.72 -7.66 2.20
CA LEU A 95 11.91 -8.81 1.31
C LEU A 95 11.78 -8.43 -0.17
N GLN A 96 10.76 -7.64 -0.53
CA GLN A 96 10.55 -7.16 -1.89
C GLN A 96 11.70 -6.26 -2.36
N ASP A 97 12.20 -5.38 -1.48
CA ASP A 97 13.32 -4.51 -1.79
C ASP A 97 14.61 -5.30 -2.06
N ALA A 98 14.77 -6.45 -1.39
CA ALA A 98 15.86 -7.39 -1.62
C ALA A 98 15.63 -8.36 -2.81
N GLY A 99 14.49 -8.28 -3.51
CA GLY A 99 14.15 -9.12 -4.66
C GLY A 99 13.67 -10.52 -4.30
N TYR A 100 13.08 -10.71 -3.11
CA TYR A 100 12.52 -11.99 -2.67
C TYR A 100 11.01 -12.04 -2.90
N THR A 101 10.50 -13.22 -3.28
CA THR A 101 9.07 -13.53 -3.29
C THR A 101 8.66 -14.09 -1.94
N ALA A 102 7.68 -13.50 -1.28
CA ALA A 102 7.15 -13.93 0.00
C ALA A 102 5.79 -14.61 -0.20
N VAL A 103 5.64 -15.85 0.28
CA VAL A 103 4.38 -16.60 0.27
C VAL A 103 3.82 -16.62 1.67
N VAL A 104 2.66 -16.00 1.88
CA VAL A 104 2.08 -15.79 3.21
C VAL A 104 0.93 -16.74 3.46
N TYR A 105 1.06 -17.56 4.52
CA TYR A 105 0.02 -18.44 5.03
C TYR A 105 -0.50 -17.93 6.36
N VAL A 106 -1.81 -17.72 6.46
CA VAL A 106 -2.50 -17.29 7.68
C VAL A 106 -3.24 -18.44 8.33
N GLN A 107 -3.34 -18.37 9.65
CA GLN A 107 -4.00 -19.35 10.48
C GLN A 107 -5.48 -19.01 10.63
N ASP A 108 -6.37 -19.99 10.34
CA ASP A 108 -7.79 -19.90 10.62
C ASP A 108 -8.03 -20.07 12.12
N GLY A 109 -8.53 -18.99 12.78
CA GLY A 109 -8.70 -18.94 14.25
C GLY A 109 -9.81 -19.85 14.81
N ILE A 110 -10.63 -20.47 13.96
CA ILE A 110 -11.88 -21.15 14.36
C ILE A 110 -11.70 -22.67 14.55
N LYS A 111 -10.68 -23.28 13.93
CA LYS A 111 -10.49 -24.73 13.92
C LYS A 111 -9.39 -25.22 14.85
N ASN A 112 -9.64 -26.30 15.57
CA ASN A 112 -8.63 -26.99 16.38
C ASN A 112 -8.46 -28.46 15.87
N PRO A 113 -7.34 -28.87 15.24
CA PRO A 113 -6.12 -28.09 15.01
C PRO A 113 -6.30 -26.96 13.98
N PRO A 114 -5.54 -25.86 14.11
CA PRO A 114 -5.67 -24.69 13.22
C PRO A 114 -5.28 -25.07 11.79
N VAL A 115 -6.16 -24.75 10.84
CA VAL A 115 -5.90 -24.89 9.39
C VAL A 115 -5.28 -23.60 8.91
N ARG A 116 -4.31 -23.71 7.99
CA ARG A 116 -3.66 -22.56 7.37
C ARG A 116 -4.08 -22.44 5.92
N SER A 117 -4.43 -21.22 5.51
CA SER A 117 -4.79 -20.90 4.13
C SER A 117 -3.79 -19.92 3.54
N LEU A 118 -3.61 -19.98 2.23
CA LEU A 118 -2.78 -19.03 1.50
C LEU A 118 -3.48 -17.67 1.50
N GLN A 119 -2.85 -16.65 2.09
CA GLN A 119 -3.33 -15.27 2.05
C GLN A 119 -2.96 -14.58 0.73
N GLY A 120 -1.75 -14.82 0.24
CA GLY A 120 -1.26 -14.27 -1.02
C GLY A 120 0.21 -14.53 -1.25
N ILE A 121 0.64 -14.27 -2.48
CA ILE A 121 2.02 -14.36 -2.92
C ILE A 121 2.45 -12.94 -3.30
N TYR A 122 3.53 -12.49 -2.70
CA TYR A 122 4.03 -11.12 -2.84
C TYR A 122 5.42 -11.17 -3.48
N SER A 123 5.48 -10.87 -4.77
CA SER A 123 6.74 -10.66 -5.50
C SER A 123 7.10 -9.16 -5.54
N PRO A 124 8.31 -8.77 -5.93
CA PRO A 124 8.68 -7.36 -6.06
C PRO A 124 7.73 -6.53 -6.92
N GLY A 125 7.21 -7.10 -8.00
CA GLY A 125 6.27 -6.44 -8.89
C GLY A 125 4.83 -6.45 -8.37
N THR A 126 4.39 -7.50 -7.65
CA THR A 126 3.01 -7.62 -7.17
C THR A 126 2.78 -7.02 -5.78
N TYR A 127 3.81 -6.44 -5.17
CA TYR A 127 3.67 -5.77 -3.88
C TYR A 127 2.96 -4.42 -4.03
N PHE A 128 1.86 -4.26 -3.29
CA PHE A 128 1.10 -3.02 -3.21
C PHE A 128 1.37 -2.34 -1.87
N SER A 129 2.17 -1.27 -1.91
CA SER A 129 2.51 -0.50 -0.70
C SER A 129 1.34 0.34 -0.20
N THR A 130 1.07 0.28 1.10
CA THR A 130 0.05 1.10 1.77
C THR A 130 0.49 2.56 1.97
N ASP A 131 1.78 2.87 1.83
CA ASP A 131 2.30 4.22 2.04
C ASP A 131 1.80 5.20 0.97
N VAL A 132 1.04 6.21 1.37
CA VAL A 132 0.58 7.34 0.53
C VAL A 132 1.40 8.59 0.90
N THR A 133 2.72 8.51 0.81
CA THR A 133 3.61 9.61 1.16
C THR A 133 3.69 10.67 0.05
N HIS A 134 4.08 11.90 0.42
CA HIS A 134 4.26 12.99 -0.53
C HIS A 134 5.34 12.68 -1.57
N GLY A 135 5.00 12.75 -2.84
CA GLY A 135 5.93 12.65 -3.97
C GLY A 135 6.69 13.94 -4.29
N GLY A 136 6.74 14.90 -3.37
CA GLY A 136 7.46 16.17 -3.56
C GLY A 136 8.87 16.10 -2.98
N GLY A 137 9.87 15.99 -3.82
CA GLY A 137 11.26 16.37 -3.55
C GLY A 137 11.92 15.79 -2.31
N GLY A 138 12.30 14.53 -2.29
CA GLY A 138 13.30 14.01 -1.37
C GLY A 138 12.89 12.90 -0.40
N GLY A 139 11.67 12.41 -0.42
CA GLY A 139 11.24 11.25 0.36
C GLY A 139 11.04 10.03 -0.53
N GLY A 140 11.84 8.97 -0.34
CA GLY A 140 12.01 7.82 -1.22
C GLY A 140 10.84 6.84 -1.35
N GLY A 141 9.62 7.31 -1.57
CA GLY A 141 8.51 6.44 -1.96
C GLY A 141 8.48 6.22 -3.47
N ALA A 142 8.44 4.96 -3.92
CA ALA A 142 8.31 4.66 -5.35
C ALA A 142 6.99 5.22 -5.90
N LEU A 143 7.07 5.98 -7.00
CA LEU A 143 5.90 6.59 -7.65
C LEU A 143 5.04 5.56 -8.39
N SER A 144 5.63 4.48 -8.86
CA SER A 144 4.99 3.39 -9.60
C SER A 144 5.62 2.05 -9.22
N ASN A 145 4.89 0.95 -9.39
CA ASN A 145 5.41 -0.40 -9.31
C ASN A 145 4.98 -1.16 -10.56
N ASN A 146 5.88 -1.19 -11.54
CA ASN A 146 5.63 -1.74 -12.85
C ASN A 146 6.04 -3.21 -12.92
N ILE A 147 5.18 -4.04 -13.53
CA ILE A 147 5.51 -5.38 -14.00
C ILE A 147 5.42 -5.37 -15.52
N VAL A 148 6.45 -5.86 -16.17
CA VAL A 148 6.50 -5.94 -17.62
C VAL A 148 6.54 -7.41 -18.05
N CYS A 149 5.68 -7.75 -19.00
CA CYS A 149 5.76 -9.00 -19.75
C CYS A 149 6.23 -8.71 -21.17
N ILE A 150 7.28 -9.37 -21.58
CA ILE A 150 7.90 -9.26 -22.91
C ILE A 150 7.76 -10.62 -23.58
N TRP A 151 7.04 -10.68 -24.69
CA TRP A 151 6.88 -11.88 -25.50
C TRP A 151 7.62 -11.69 -26.81
N ILE A 152 8.66 -12.49 -27.05
CA ILE A 152 9.49 -12.43 -28.25
C ILE A 152 9.31 -13.72 -29.02
N GLU A 153 8.85 -13.63 -30.25
CA GLU A 153 8.64 -14.80 -31.12
C GLU A 153 9.40 -14.62 -32.44
N LYS A 154 10.29 -15.56 -32.71
CA LYS A 154 11.01 -15.63 -33.96
C LYS A 154 10.25 -16.51 -34.94
N ILE A 155 9.80 -15.89 -36.05
CA ILE A 155 9.03 -16.51 -37.10
C ILE A 155 9.86 -16.43 -38.40
N THR A 156 10.55 -17.48 -38.75
CA THR A 156 11.42 -17.58 -39.93
C THR A 156 12.54 -16.52 -39.95
N ARG A 157 12.32 -15.35 -40.54
CA ARG A 157 13.27 -14.24 -40.65
C ARG A 157 12.77 -12.94 -40.01
N MET A 158 11.66 -13.03 -39.29
CA MET A 158 11.07 -11.91 -38.58
C MET A 158 11.07 -12.22 -37.08
N ILE A 159 11.25 -11.19 -36.30
CA ILE A 159 11.09 -11.24 -34.85
C ILE A 159 9.94 -10.31 -34.51
N VAL A 160 8.89 -10.87 -33.90
CA VAL A 160 7.75 -10.10 -33.38
C VAL A 160 7.91 -9.99 -31.89
N MET A 161 7.74 -8.80 -31.36
CA MET A 161 7.91 -8.50 -29.94
C MET A 161 6.65 -7.82 -29.41
N GLY A 162 5.95 -8.48 -28.54
CA GLY A 162 4.79 -7.96 -27.83
C GLY A 162 5.16 -7.65 -26.38
N MET A 163 4.90 -6.43 -25.95
CA MET A 163 5.23 -5.96 -24.61
C MET A 163 4.02 -5.41 -23.91
N THR A 164 3.88 -5.75 -22.65
CA THR A 164 2.81 -5.24 -21.80
C THR A 164 3.38 -4.79 -20.47
N ASN A 165 2.96 -3.60 -20.02
CA ASN A 165 3.25 -3.07 -18.70
C ASN A 165 1.95 -2.93 -17.89
N ILE A 166 1.98 -3.28 -16.61
CA ILE A 166 0.93 -2.96 -15.64
C ILE A 166 1.57 -2.31 -14.42
N ASP A 167 1.13 -1.08 -14.11
CA ASP A 167 1.49 -0.41 -12.87
C ASP A 167 0.50 -0.83 -11.77
N ILE A 168 0.98 -1.55 -10.79
CA ILE A 168 0.16 -2.07 -9.68
C ILE A 168 -0.41 -0.95 -8.81
N TYR A 169 0.30 0.19 -8.67
CA TYR A 169 -0.14 1.30 -7.83
C TYR A 169 -1.30 2.09 -8.41
N THR A 170 -1.39 2.18 -9.74
CA THR A 170 -2.44 2.96 -10.42
C THR A 170 -3.45 2.06 -11.14
N GLY A 171 -3.08 0.83 -11.46
CA GLY A 171 -3.86 -0.09 -12.30
C GLY A 171 -3.80 0.25 -13.79
N ARG A 172 -2.89 1.14 -14.23
CA ARG A 172 -2.71 1.48 -15.64
C ARG A 172 -2.02 0.34 -16.39
N ALA A 173 -2.55 -0.01 -17.55
CA ALA A 173 -2.00 -1.00 -18.45
C ALA A 173 -1.57 -0.34 -19.76
N THR A 174 -0.43 -0.80 -20.33
CA THR A 174 0.07 -0.33 -21.62
C THR A 174 0.50 -1.52 -22.44
N ILE A 175 0.19 -1.49 -23.73
CA ILE A 175 0.52 -2.52 -24.71
C ILE A 175 1.30 -1.91 -25.86
N PHE A 176 2.33 -2.61 -26.31
CA PHE A 176 3.10 -2.25 -27.49
C PHE A 176 3.52 -3.50 -28.24
N GLU A 177 3.43 -3.48 -29.57
CA GLU A 177 3.89 -4.56 -30.44
C GLU A 177 4.76 -3.97 -31.57
N THR A 178 5.85 -4.62 -31.86
CA THR A 178 6.71 -4.27 -32.97
C THR A 178 7.25 -5.52 -33.68
N GLU A 179 7.51 -5.40 -34.94
CA GLU A 179 8.13 -6.46 -35.75
C GLU A 179 9.40 -5.95 -36.43
N ASN A 180 10.44 -6.74 -36.38
CA ASN A 180 11.72 -6.43 -36.98
C ASN A 180 12.26 -7.62 -37.78
N LYS A 181 13.06 -7.33 -38.82
CA LYS A 181 13.81 -8.40 -39.50
C LYS A 181 14.89 -8.94 -38.57
N ASP A 182 15.03 -10.28 -38.54
CA ASP A 182 16.14 -10.92 -37.84
C ASP A 182 17.46 -10.66 -38.60
N SER A 183 18.15 -9.61 -38.17
CA SER A 183 19.41 -9.16 -38.80
C SER A 183 20.65 -9.60 -38.01
N HIS A 184 20.51 -10.41 -36.97
CA HIS A 184 21.58 -10.74 -36.01
C HIS A 184 22.27 -9.48 -35.42
N ASN A 185 21.56 -8.36 -35.42
CA ASN A 185 22.04 -7.09 -34.88
C ASN A 185 21.31 -6.79 -33.60
N PRO A 186 22.00 -6.42 -32.49
CA PRO A 186 21.37 -6.02 -31.23
C PRO A 186 20.31 -4.91 -31.36
N THR A 187 20.44 -4.01 -32.35
CA THR A 187 19.45 -2.96 -32.65
C THR A 187 18.06 -3.49 -33.01
N THR A 188 17.92 -4.78 -33.30
CA THR A 188 16.61 -5.46 -33.42
C THR A 188 15.76 -5.28 -32.16
N TYR A 189 16.40 -5.13 -30.99
CA TYR A 189 15.76 -5.05 -29.68
C TYR A 189 15.70 -3.62 -29.10
N ASP A 190 15.93 -2.58 -29.90
CA ASP A 190 15.92 -1.18 -29.46
C ASP A 190 14.57 -0.78 -28.81
N GLU A 191 13.45 -1.26 -29.38
CA GLU A 191 12.13 -0.96 -28.81
C GLU A 191 11.90 -1.68 -27.48
N VAL A 192 12.49 -2.85 -27.26
CA VAL A 192 12.45 -3.53 -25.96
C VAL A 192 13.24 -2.73 -24.92
N GLU A 193 14.44 -2.26 -25.30
CA GLU A 193 15.27 -1.39 -24.45
C GLU A 193 14.52 -0.11 -24.08
N ARG A 194 13.91 0.56 -25.05
CA ARG A 194 13.11 1.76 -24.84
C ARG A 194 11.94 1.50 -23.88
N PHE A 195 11.20 0.42 -24.10
CA PHE A 195 10.04 0.06 -23.26
C PHE A 195 10.48 -0.22 -21.82
N VAL A 196 11.51 -1.03 -21.62
CA VAL A 196 12.05 -1.33 -20.28
C VAL A 196 12.59 -0.07 -19.60
N SER A 197 13.30 0.77 -20.32
CA SER A 197 13.86 2.03 -19.79
C SER A 197 12.78 3.04 -19.45
N SER A 198 11.67 3.10 -20.20
CA SER A 198 10.53 3.99 -19.91
C SER A 198 9.78 3.60 -18.62
N TYR A 199 9.51 2.32 -18.45
CA TYR A 199 8.71 1.82 -17.32
C TYR A 199 9.54 1.42 -16.11
N MET A 200 10.84 1.11 -16.25
CA MET A 200 11.74 0.68 -15.17
C MET A 200 11.08 -0.36 -14.25
N PRO A 201 10.75 -1.54 -14.77
CA PRO A 201 9.97 -2.53 -14.04
C PRO A 201 10.72 -3.09 -12.84
N SER A 202 9.98 -3.34 -11.74
CA SER A 202 10.50 -4.09 -10.58
C SER A 202 10.64 -5.57 -10.87
N GLU A 203 9.82 -6.08 -11.81
CA GLU A 203 9.75 -7.48 -12.19
C GLU A 203 9.47 -7.61 -13.69
N VAL A 204 10.19 -8.52 -14.36
CA VAL A 204 10.05 -8.78 -15.80
C VAL A 204 9.77 -10.26 -16.03
N ILE A 205 8.83 -10.53 -16.92
CA ILE A 205 8.54 -11.86 -17.45
C ILE A 205 8.96 -11.85 -18.92
N LEU A 206 9.94 -12.67 -19.27
CA LEU A 206 10.44 -12.81 -20.64
C LEU A 206 10.03 -14.17 -21.20
N ILE A 207 9.14 -14.16 -22.18
CA ILE A 207 8.60 -15.36 -22.85
C ILE A 207 9.15 -15.40 -24.27
N THR A 208 9.76 -16.52 -24.67
CA THR A 208 10.38 -16.57 -25.99
C THR A 208 10.61 -18.01 -26.49
N ASN A 209 10.74 -18.15 -27.82
CA ASN A 209 11.20 -19.35 -28.48
C ASN A 209 12.70 -19.34 -28.87
N LEU A 210 13.43 -18.33 -28.42
CA LEU A 210 14.87 -18.17 -28.67
C LEU A 210 15.71 -19.07 -27.77
N SER A 211 16.98 -19.30 -28.15
CA SER A 211 17.92 -20.04 -27.32
C SER A 211 18.33 -19.28 -26.06
N THR A 212 18.80 -19.99 -25.03
CA THR A 212 19.24 -19.38 -23.75
C THR A 212 20.32 -18.31 -23.96
N ARG A 213 21.24 -18.53 -24.91
CA ARG A 213 22.30 -17.56 -25.23
C ARG A 213 21.73 -16.27 -25.83
N GLU A 214 20.80 -16.39 -26.79
CA GLU A 214 20.13 -15.21 -27.37
C GLU A 214 19.34 -14.44 -26.29
N VAL A 215 18.72 -15.14 -25.34
CA VAL A 215 18.02 -14.53 -24.20
C VAL A 215 18.99 -13.74 -23.30
N GLU A 216 20.15 -14.30 -22.97
CA GLU A 216 21.19 -13.62 -22.20
C GLU A 216 21.70 -12.38 -22.92
N ASP A 217 21.95 -12.48 -24.23
CA ASP A 217 22.37 -11.33 -25.05
C ASP A 217 21.32 -10.22 -25.08
N ILE A 218 20.00 -10.57 -25.15
CA ILE A 218 18.90 -9.61 -25.10
C ILE A 218 18.86 -8.92 -23.73
N ILE A 219 18.90 -9.67 -22.63
CA ILE A 219 18.87 -9.11 -21.27
C ILE A 219 20.05 -8.15 -21.07
N HIS A 220 21.22 -8.50 -21.56
CA HIS A 220 22.40 -7.66 -21.47
C HIS A 220 22.27 -6.39 -22.33
N TYR A 221 21.83 -6.51 -23.58
CA TYR A 221 21.68 -5.37 -24.50
C TYR A 221 20.61 -4.40 -24.01
N THR A 222 19.45 -4.90 -23.61
CA THR A 222 18.34 -4.08 -23.12
C THR A 222 18.54 -3.56 -21.69
N ASN A 223 19.62 -4.02 -21.04
CA ASN A 223 20.00 -3.65 -19.67
C ASN A 223 18.81 -3.70 -18.69
N ILE A 224 18.10 -4.84 -18.67
CA ILE A 224 16.98 -5.06 -17.74
C ILE A 224 17.50 -5.09 -16.30
N GLN A 225 17.16 -4.06 -15.52
CA GLN A 225 17.57 -3.93 -14.11
C GLN A 225 16.46 -4.31 -13.13
N ALA A 226 15.53 -5.18 -13.55
CA ALA A 226 14.49 -5.67 -12.67
C ALA A 226 15.06 -6.51 -11.52
N LYS A 227 14.44 -6.44 -10.35
CA LYS A 227 14.83 -7.23 -9.16
C LYS A 227 14.67 -8.73 -9.42
N VAL A 228 13.68 -9.11 -10.26
CA VAL A 228 13.40 -10.49 -10.66
C VAL A 228 13.11 -10.53 -12.15
N ILE A 229 13.72 -11.51 -12.83
CA ILE A 229 13.46 -11.78 -14.24
C ILE A 229 13.04 -13.26 -14.36
N HIS A 230 11.79 -13.47 -14.78
CA HIS A 230 11.26 -14.80 -15.08
C HIS A 230 11.49 -15.11 -16.56
N GLN A 231 12.18 -16.21 -16.84
CA GLN A 231 12.42 -16.66 -18.22
C GLN A 231 11.50 -17.87 -18.50
N VAL A 232 10.69 -17.77 -19.55
CA VAL A 232 9.74 -18.82 -19.97
C VAL A 232 10.02 -19.17 -21.42
N SER A 233 10.35 -20.44 -21.68
CA SER A 233 10.53 -20.93 -23.05
C SER A 233 9.21 -21.47 -23.60
N THR A 234 8.86 -21.10 -24.82
CA THR A 234 7.70 -21.66 -25.56
C THR A 234 8.08 -22.94 -26.34
N THR A 235 9.37 -23.22 -26.48
CA THR A 235 9.83 -24.48 -27.10
C THR A 235 10.03 -25.56 -26.03
N VAL A 236 9.46 -26.73 -26.24
CA VAL A 236 9.66 -27.90 -25.36
C VAL A 236 11.10 -28.42 -25.56
N VAL A 237 12.04 -27.74 -24.93
CA VAL A 237 13.39 -28.29 -24.77
C VAL A 237 13.43 -28.99 -23.42
N THR A 238 13.74 -30.26 -23.41
CA THR A 238 14.07 -31.04 -22.20
C THR A 238 15.19 -30.30 -21.47
N ALA A 239 14.80 -29.46 -20.51
CA ALA A 239 15.69 -28.53 -19.83
C ALA A 239 16.64 -29.28 -18.90
N VAL A 240 17.88 -29.37 -19.28
CA VAL A 240 18.99 -29.61 -18.37
C VAL A 240 19.40 -28.24 -17.86
N GLY A 241 18.89 -27.84 -16.67
CA GLY A 241 19.40 -26.71 -15.88
C GLY A 241 18.70 -25.35 -16.00
N GLY A 242 17.53 -25.21 -16.63
CA GLY A 242 16.81 -23.94 -16.72
C GLY A 242 15.71 -23.81 -15.66
N THR A 243 15.49 -22.58 -15.15
CA THR A 243 14.51 -22.21 -14.11
C THR A 243 13.05 -22.17 -14.60
N ALA A 244 12.77 -22.49 -15.88
CA ALA A 244 11.41 -22.56 -16.40
C ALA A 244 10.74 -23.88 -15.98
N THR A 245 9.72 -23.81 -15.17
CA THR A 245 8.92 -24.98 -14.82
C THR A 245 8.05 -25.40 -16.01
N ALA A 246 7.81 -26.71 -16.18
CA ALA A 246 6.88 -27.21 -17.19
C ALA A 246 5.49 -26.57 -17.12
N ALA A 247 5.09 -26.11 -15.94
CA ALA A 247 3.85 -25.39 -15.70
C ALA A 247 3.82 -24.02 -16.40
N SER A 248 4.91 -23.23 -16.38
CA SER A 248 4.99 -21.91 -17.01
C SER A 248 4.91 -22.01 -18.54
N THR A 249 5.55 -23.02 -19.14
CA THR A 249 5.46 -23.29 -20.58
C THR A 249 4.04 -23.66 -21.01
N VAL A 250 3.33 -24.52 -20.26
CA VAL A 250 1.92 -24.86 -20.52
C VAL A 250 1.00 -23.64 -20.41
N LYS A 251 1.27 -22.74 -19.46
CA LYS A 251 0.51 -21.47 -19.34
C LYS A 251 0.74 -20.58 -20.57
N ALA A 252 1.98 -20.42 -21.01
CA ALA A 252 2.31 -19.68 -22.22
C ALA A 252 1.61 -20.25 -23.46
N GLU A 253 1.63 -21.58 -23.68
CA GLU A 253 0.92 -22.22 -24.76
C GLU A 253 -0.60 -21.99 -24.74
N ARG A 254 -1.23 -21.88 -23.57
CA ARG A 254 -2.66 -21.52 -23.47
C ARG A 254 -2.91 -20.10 -23.94
N CYS A 255 -2.02 -19.17 -23.65
CA CYS A 255 -2.16 -17.77 -24.04
C CYS A 255 -2.06 -17.54 -25.55
N THR A 256 -1.54 -18.50 -26.34
CA THR A 256 -1.55 -18.41 -27.80
C THR A 256 -2.91 -18.71 -28.41
N LYS A 257 -3.86 -19.31 -27.65
CA LYS A 257 -5.18 -19.69 -28.11
C LYS A 257 -6.16 -18.52 -27.99
N GLN A 258 -6.70 -18.05 -29.11
CA GLN A 258 -7.61 -16.91 -29.16
C GLN A 258 -8.84 -17.08 -28.25
N ILE A 259 -9.42 -18.30 -28.18
CA ILE A 259 -10.56 -18.57 -27.28
C ILE A 259 -10.18 -18.30 -25.82
N TYR A 260 -9.00 -18.73 -25.40
CA TYR A 260 -8.52 -18.51 -24.04
C TYR A 260 -8.22 -17.03 -23.77
N GLN A 261 -7.65 -16.32 -24.76
CA GLN A 261 -7.43 -14.88 -24.65
C GLN A 261 -8.73 -14.14 -24.40
N MET A 262 -9.77 -14.43 -25.20
CA MET A 262 -11.08 -13.79 -25.06
C MET A 262 -11.76 -14.13 -23.72
N GLU A 263 -11.63 -15.38 -23.24
CA GLU A 263 -12.13 -15.78 -21.92
C GLU A 263 -11.48 -14.95 -20.80
N VAL A 264 -10.15 -14.83 -20.81
CA VAL A 264 -9.39 -14.06 -19.84
C VAL A 264 -9.74 -12.57 -19.93
N LEU A 265 -9.72 -11.99 -21.13
CA LEU A 265 -10.05 -10.58 -21.32
C LEU A 265 -11.48 -10.24 -20.90
N ASN A 266 -12.46 -11.09 -21.17
CA ASN A 266 -13.84 -10.90 -20.70
C ASN A 266 -13.96 -11.01 -19.17
N THR A 267 -13.11 -11.80 -18.53
CA THR A 267 -13.07 -11.92 -17.06
C THR A 267 -12.55 -10.65 -16.41
N PHE A 268 -11.48 -10.06 -16.95
CA PHE A 268 -10.84 -8.88 -16.35
C PHE A 268 -11.41 -7.54 -16.87
N TYR A 269 -11.98 -7.52 -18.07
CA TYR A 269 -12.67 -6.37 -18.67
C TYR A 269 -14.15 -6.70 -18.94
N PRO A 270 -14.97 -6.83 -17.88
CA PRO A 270 -16.41 -7.11 -18.03
C PRO A 270 -17.14 -5.96 -18.72
N ASP A 271 -18.45 -6.08 -18.88
CA ASP A 271 -19.35 -5.02 -19.40
C ASP A 271 -19.12 -4.65 -20.87
N GLY A 272 -18.61 -5.59 -21.68
CA GLY A 272 -18.40 -5.37 -23.11
C GLY A 272 -17.14 -4.58 -23.48
N ARG A 273 -16.35 -4.14 -22.48
CA ARG A 273 -15.09 -3.42 -22.71
C ARG A 273 -14.07 -4.24 -23.50
N ALA A 274 -13.97 -5.54 -23.25
CA ALA A 274 -13.12 -6.41 -24.06
C ALA A 274 -13.53 -6.42 -25.55
N LYS A 275 -14.84 -6.33 -25.86
CA LYS A 275 -15.34 -6.28 -27.23
C LYS A 275 -15.04 -4.96 -27.93
N SER A 276 -15.09 -3.83 -27.21
CA SER A 276 -14.76 -2.52 -27.79
C SER A 276 -13.30 -2.43 -28.22
N LEU A 277 -12.43 -3.20 -27.59
CA LEU A 277 -10.98 -3.25 -27.87
C LEU A 277 -10.59 -4.46 -28.74
N GLU A 278 -11.56 -5.29 -29.16
CA GLU A 278 -11.30 -6.57 -29.85
C GLU A 278 -10.44 -6.37 -31.12
N GLN A 279 -10.71 -5.36 -31.92
CA GLN A 279 -9.93 -5.08 -33.12
C GLN A 279 -8.50 -4.67 -32.80
N SER A 280 -8.29 -3.90 -31.75
CA SER A 280 -6.95 -3.48 -31.30
C SER A 280 -6.16 -4.68 -30.78
N PHE A 281 -6.80 -5.59 -30.04
CA PHE A 281 -6.20 -6.84 -29.60
C PHE A 281 -5.86 -7.77 -30.77
N MET A 282 -6.69 -7.85 -31.80
CA MET A 282 -6.40 -8.64 -33.00
C MET A 282 -5.25 -8.07 -33.84
N ASN A 283 -5.08 -6.76 -33.83
CA ASN A 283 -3.96 -6.10 -34.54
C ASN A 283 -2.61 -6.27 -33.80
N CYS A 284 -2.63 -6.55 -32.50
CA CYS A 284 -1.44 -6.73 -31.66
C CYS A 284 -1.46 -8.10 -30.99
N THR A 285 -1.32 -9.17 -31.78
CA THR A 285 -1.56 -10.56 -31.33
C THR A 285 -0.55 -11.01 -30.27
N ILE A 286 0.73 -10.76 -30.46
CA ILE A 286 1.79 -11.17 -29.52
C ILE A 286 1.74 -10.34 -28.24
N ALA A 287 1.45 -9.05 -28.37
CA ALA A 287 1.27 -8.20 -27.21
C ALA A 287 -0.02 -8.57 -26.41
N THR A 288 -1.07 -9.03 -27.08
CA THR A 288 -2.26 -9.59 -26.42
C THR A 288 -1.95 -10.86 -25.65
N GLN A 289 -1.11 -11.76 -26.20
CA GLN A 289 -0.63 -12.95 -25.48
C GLN A 289 0.14 -12.55 -24.22
N SER A 290 1.01 -11.54 -24.34
CA SER A 290 1.78 -11.01 -23.22
C SER A 290 0.87 -10.41 -22.14
N LEU A 291 -0.19 -9.66 -22.51
CA LEU A 291 -1.19 -9.11 -21.56
C LEU A 291 -1.93 -10.24 -20.83
N VAL A 292 -2.43 -11.22 -21.57
CA VAL A 292 -3.19 -12.34 -21.00
C VAL A 292 -2.33 -13.14 -20.01
N TYR A 293 -1.07 -13.37 -20.35
CA TYR A 293 -0.13 -14.03 -19.43
C TYR A 293 0.10 -13.20 -18.17
N LEU A 294 0.33 -11.89 -18.32
CA LEU A 294 0.58 -10.98 -17.22
C LEU A 294 -0.62 -10.84 -16.27
N LEU A 295 -1.84 -10.75 -16.81
CA LEU A 295 -3.06 -10.71 -16.00
C LEU A 295 -3.23 -11.98 -15.17
N ASN A 296 -3.00 -13.15 -15.77
CA ASN A 296 -3.04 -14.43 -15.06
C ASN A 296 -1.94 -14.54 -14.00
N PHE A 297 -0.72 -14.07 -14.29
CA PHE A 297 0.38 -14.06 -13.35
C PHE A 297 0.03 -13.21 -12.11
N ILE A 298 -0.47 -12.00 -12.30
CA ILE A 298 -0.88 -11.14 -11.19
C ILE A 298 -2.05 -11.76 -10.41
N TYR A 299 -3.02 -12.37 -11.12
CA TYR A 299 -4.18 -13.02 -10.49
C TYR A 299 -3.77 -14.20 -9.58
N GLU A 300 -2.82 -15.02 -10.02
CA GLU A 300 -2.30 -16.13 -9.22
C GLU A 300 -1.57 -15.66 -7.96
N HIS A 301 -0.89 -14.52 -8.04
CA HIS A 301 -0.21 -13.92 -6.89
C HIS A 301 -1.22 -13.33 -5.90
N ASN A 302 -2.12 -12.49 -6.40
CA ASN A 302 -3.16 -11.85 -5.60
C ASN A 302 -4.37 -11.47 -6.49
N PRO A 303 -5.47 -12.23 -6.42
CA PRO A 303 -6.65 -11.98 -7.24
C PRO A 303 -7.21 -10.57 -7.14
N SER A 304 -7.06 -9.90 -5.99
CA SER A 304 -7.56 -8.55 -5.82
C SER A 304 -6.84 -7.52 -6.70
N LEU A 305 -5.56 -7.73 -7.03
CA LEU A 305 -4.75 -6.79 -7.79
C LEU A 305 -5.20 -6.64 -9.26
N VAL A 306 -5.88 -7.61 -9.84
CA VAL A 306 -6.42 -7.51 -11.21
C VAL A 306 -7.82 -6.89 -11.25
N SER A 307 -8.41 -6.58 -10.11
CA SER A 307 -9.72 -5.93 -10.06
C SER A 307 -9.65 -4.54 -10.68
N LYS A 308 -10.54 -4.29 -11.68
CA LYS A 308 -10.67 -2.99 -12.36
C LYS A 308 -9.32 -2.40 -12.82
N ILE A 309 -8.47 -3.23 -13.44
CA ILE A 309 -7.33 -2.70 -14.22
C ILE A 309 -7.91 -1.82 -15.33
N GLN A 310 -7.30 -0.67 -15.55
CA GLN A 310 -7.74 0.25 -16.60
C GLN A 310 -7.60 -0.38 -17.98
N GLU A 311 -8.40 0.08 -18.93
CA GLU A 311 -8.28 -0.34 -20.33
C GLU A 311 -6.86 -0.07 -20.81
N PRO A 312 -6.23 -1.03 -21.51
CA PRO A 312 -4.86 -0.86 -21.92
C PRO A 312 -4.71 0.23 -22.99
N VAL A 313 -3.69 1.05 -22.82
CA VAL A 313 -3.28 2.03 -23.82
C VAL A 313 -2.39 1.35 -24.84
N PHE A 314 -2.79 1.40 -26.13
CA PHE A 314 -2.00 0.86 -27.25
C PHE A 314 -1.01 1.92 -27.74
N GLU A 315 0.27 1.79 -27.39
CA GLU A 315 1.31 2.76 -27.79
C GLU A 315 1.57 2.79 -29.30
N ASN A 316 1.25 1.73 -30.02
CA ASN A 316 1.36 1.67 -31.47
C ASN A 316 0.53 2.75 -32.20
N MET A 317 -0.53 3.23 -31.56
CA MET A 317 -1.41 4.27 -32.11
C MET A 317 -1.03 5.67 -31.63
N SER A 318 0.04 5.83 -30.86
CA SER A 318 0.45 7.12 -30.33
C SER A 318 1.29 7.89 -31.36
N GLU A 319 0.91 9.14 -31.63
CA GLU A 319 1.69 10.11 -32.39
C GLU A 319 2.82 10.65 -31.52
N ARG A 320 3.95 9.93 -31.47
CA ARG A 320 5.10 10.27 -30.67
C ARG A 320 6.40 10.21 -31.46
N LEU A 321 7.37 11.00 -31.05
CA LEU A 321 8.73 10.89 -31.57
C LEU A 321 9.38 9.61 -31.06
N VAL A 322 9.89 8.79 -31.96
CA VAL A 322 10.63 7.57 -31.61
C VAL A 322 12.08 7.94 -31.30
N LEU A 323 12.49 7.67 -30.05
CA LEU A 323 13.88 7.82 -29.61
C LEU A 323 14.56 6.45 -29.71
N ALA A 324 15.48 6.30 -30.65
CA ALA A 324 16.17 5.03 -30.94
C ALA A 324 17.54 4.93 -30.23
N ASN A 325 18.08 3.70 -30.16
CA ASN A 325 19.48 3.41 -29.81
C ASN A 325 19.97 3.99 -28.49
N HIS A 326 19.38 3.56 -27.38
CA HIS A 326 19.77 4.00 -26.03
C HIS A 326 19.75 5.52 -25.80
N SER A 327 19.03 6.29 -26.67
CA SER A 327 19.00 7.76 -26.60
C SER A 327 18.58 8.28 -25.24
N LEU A 328 17.66 7.58 -24.55
CA LEU A 328 17.22 7.97 -23.21
C LEU A 328 18.37 8.02 -22.19
N ARG A 329 19.34 7.11 -22.32
CA ARG A 329 20.51 7.03 -21.45
C ARG A 329 21.65 7.89 -21.96
N GLN A 330 21.95 7.82 -23.25
CA GLN A 330 23.06 8.60 -23.86
C GLN A 330 22.88 10.12 -23.69
N LEU A 331 21.63 10.59 -23.71
CA LEU A 331 21.27 11.98 -23.45
C LEU A 331 21.00 12.27 -21.96
N ASN A 332 21.24 11.31 -21.08
CA ASN A 332 20.93 11.41 -19.64
C ASN A 332 19.49 11.89 -19.37
N ILE A 333 18.52 11.43 -20.16
CA ILE A 333 17.10 11.80 -19.94
C ILE A 333 16.58 11.18 -18.66
N ILE A 334 16.97 9.94 -18.38
CA ILE A 334 16.64 9.17 -17.16
C ILE A 334 17.92 8.81 -16.40
N ASP A 335 17.78 8.60 -15.08
CA ASP A 335 18.90 8.16 -14.24
C ASP A 335 19.23 6.68 -14.49
N ASP A 336 20.50 6.37 -14.70
CA ASP A 336 21.03 5.01 -14.64
C ASP A 336 21.06 4.57 -13.17
N GLY A 337 20.15 3.79 -12.69
CA GLY A 337 19.98 3.37 -11.28
C GLY A 337 21.26 2.94 -10.50
N ASN A 338 22.43 3.00 -11.12
CA ASN A 338 23.75 2.70 -10.54
C ASN A 338 24.43 3.89 -9.83
N ALA A 339 23.86 5.08 -9.81
CA ALA A 339 24.50 6.26 -9.19
C ALA A 339 24.58 6.20 -7.64
N GLY A 340 24.11 5.13 -6.99
CA GLY A 340 24.01 5.01 -5.53
C GLY A 340 25.08 4.19 -4.81
N SER A 341 26.03 3.49 -5.48
CA SER A 341 26.94 2.57 -4.78
C SER A 341 28.43 2.91 -4.86
N GLY A 342 28.80 4.11 -5.27
CA GLY A 342 30.19 4.54 -5.35
C GLY A 342 30.50 5.73 -4.46
N SER A 343 31.22 5.47 -3.35
CA SER A 343 32.10 6.43 -2.68
C SER A 343 31.52 7.78 -2.22
N GLY A 344 31.18 7.93 -0.94
CA GLY A 344 31.30 9.08 -0.03
C GLY A 344 31.34 10.53 -0.53
N GLY A 345 30.76 10.86 -1.68
CA GLY A 345 30.69 12.22 -2.20
C GLY A 345 29.25 12.72 -2.17
N ILE A 346 29.04 13.99 -1.87
CA ILE A 346 27.77 14.71 -1.92
C ILE A 346 27.09 14.39 -3.26
N SER A 347 26.09 13.49 -3.21
CA SER A 347 25.25 13.13 -4.36
C SER A 347 24.64 14.41 -4.93
N SER A 348 25.13 14.86 -6.10
CA SER A 348 24.49 15.95 -6.80
C SER A 348 23.06 15.49 -7.15
N ARG A 349 22.04 16.19 -6.62
CA ARG A 349 20.61 15.90 -6.84
C ARG A 349 20.17 15.98 -8.31
N LEU A 350 21.05 16.35 -9.22
CA LEU A 350 20.79 16.57 -10.64
C LEU A 350 21.62 15.58 -11.45
N THR A 351 21.06 14.40 -11.66
CA THR A 351 21.72 13.30 -12.37
C THR A 351 21.18 13.10 -13.79
N SER A 352 19.97 13.63 -14.07
CA SER A 352 19.31 13.47 -15.37
C SER A 352 18.49 14.69 -15.76
N VAL A 353 18.10 14.77 -17.05
CA VAL A 353 17.15 15.79 -17.56
C VAL A 353 15.83 15.70 -16.81
N LEU A 354 15.34 14.48 -16.53
CA LEU A 354 14.13 14.27 -15.74
C LEU A 354 14.26 14.88 -14.34
N SER A 355 15.38 14.64 -13.64
CA SER A 355 15.59 15.19 -12.30
C SER A 355 15.78 16.71 -12.30
N LEU A 356 16.33 17.26 -13.40
CA LEU A 356 16.51 18.71 -13.58
C LEU A 356 15.19 19.45 -13.80
N LEU A 357 14.27 18.88 -14.60
CA LEU A 357 13.08 19.57 -15.09
C LEU A 357 11.80 19.17 -14.34
N ASN A 358 11.79 18.05 -13.63
CA ASN A 358 10.62 17.62 -12.87
C ASN A 358 10.55 18.32 -11.51
N HIS A 359 9.82 19.43 -11.48
CA HIS A 359 9.51 20.19 -10.28
C HIS A 359 8.01 20.16 -9.94
N THR A 360 7.29 19.15 -10.44
CA THR A 360 5.91 18.88 -10.02
C THR A 360 5.85 18.66 -8.50
N VAL A 361 4.71 18.96 -7.91
CA VAL A 361 4.52 18.87 -6.46
C VAL A 361 3.62 17.70 -6.05
N THR A 362 2.91 17.11 -7.02
CA THR A 362 2.05 15.95 -6.77
C THR A 362 2.63 14.67 -7.40
N PRO A 363 2.36 13.49 -6.83
CA PRO A 363 2.78 12.22 -7.44
C PRO A 363 2.16 11.99 -8.83
N MET A 364 0.88 12.37 -9.02
CA MET A 364 0.19 12.27 -10.31
C MET A 364 0.88 13.15 -11.36
N GLY A 365 1.16 14.41 -11.03
CA GLY A 365 1.88 15.33 -11.89
C GLY A 365 3.28 14.81 -12.22
N SER A 366 3.98 14.21 -11.27
CA SER A 366 5.31 13.63 -11.48
C SER A 366 5.28 12.44 -12.45
N ARG A 367 4.27 11.56 -12.34
CA ARG A 367 4.06 10.47 -13.31
C ARG A 367 3.71 11.01 -14.70
N ALA A 368 2.81 11.98 -14.78
CA ALA A 368 2.41 12.62 -16.03
C ALA A 368 3.60 13.33 -16.71
N TYR A 369 4.43 14.04 -15.95
CA TYR A 369 5.62 14.70 -16.45
C TYR A 369 6.64 13.69 -16.99
N LYS A 370 6.94 12.64 -16.21
CA LYS A 370 7.84 11.56 -16.65
C LYS A 370 7.34 10.94 -17.96
N TYR A 371 6.05 10.62 -18.03
CA TYR A 371 5.46 10.04 -19.23
C TYR A 371 5.58 11.00 -20.44
N SER A 372 5.25 12.27 -20.28
CA SER A 372 5.36 13.29 -21.33
C SER A 372 6.81 13.48 -21.83
N LEU A 373 7.79 13.42 -20.93
CA LEU A 373 9.20 13.55 -21.29
C LEU A 373 9.72 12.34 -22.09
N LEU A 374 9.25 11.13 -21.74
CA LEU A 374 9.65 9.88 -22.38
C LEU A 374 8.88 9.60 -23.69
N HIS A 375 7.74 10.26 -23.88
CA HIS A 375 6.89 10.17 -25.07
C HIS A 375 6.65 11.56 -25.65
N PRO A 376 7.70 12.21 -26.22
CA PRO A 376 7.57 13.58 -26.69
C PRO A 376 6.57 13.67 -27.85
N VAL A 377 5.69 14.66 -27.76
CA VAL A 377 4.70 14.98 -28.78
C VAL A 377 5.36 15.81 -29.87
N PHE A 378 5.05 15.53 -31.15
CA PHE A 378 5.52 16.31 -32.29
C PHE A 378 4.41 17.15 -32.98
N ASP A 379 3.17 17.04 -32.51
CA ASP A 379 2.05 17.86 -32.99
C ASP A 379 2.29 19.35 -32.61
N GLU A 380 2.50 20.17 -33.62
CA GLU A 380 2.78 21.60 -33.48
C GLU A 380 1.62 22.32 -32.76
N THR A 381 0.39 21.93 -33.03
CA THR A 381 -0.81 22.55 -32.44
C THR A 381 -0.84 22.35 -30.92
N LEU A 382 -0.55 21.13 -30.47
CA LEU A 382 -0.51 20.80 -29.05
C LEU A 382 0.67 21.49 -28.33
N LEU A 383 1.83 21.58 -28.99
CA LEU A 383 3.00 22.28 -28.46
C LEU A 383 2.73 23.78 -28.32
N GLU A 384 2.13 24.42 -29.35
CA GLU A 384 1.76 25.83 -29.32
C GLU A 384 0.73 26.14 -28.22
N GLN A 385 -0.25 25.26 -27.99
CA GLN A 385 -1.20 25.38 -26.88
C GLN A 385 -0.48 25.34 -25.53
N ASP A 386 0.47 24.43 -25.36
CA ASP A 386 1.27 24.27 -24.14
C ASP A 386 2.19 25.49 -23.91
N TYR A 387 2.76 26.09 -24.95
CA TYR A 387 3.56 27.32 -24.86
C TYR A 387 2.69 28.55 -24.56
N ALA A 388 1.54 28.65 -25.23
CA ALA A 388 0.62 29.78 -25.04
C ALA A 388 0.09 29.86 -23.60
N ILE A 389 -0.33 28.73 -23.03
CA ILE A 389 -0.78 28.74 -21.61
C ILE A 389 0.35 29.05 -20.65
N THR A 390 1.58 28.56 -20.93
CA THR A 390 2.76 28.86 -20.10
C THR A 390 3.08 30.34 -20.11
N GLU A 391 3.10 30.98 -21.29
CA GLU A 391 3.29 32.43 -21.45
C GLU A 391 2.20 33.23 -20.74
N TYR A 392 0.94 32.85 -20.93
CA TYR A 392 -0.19 33.46 -20.26
C TYR A 392 -0.03 33.41 -18.74
N MET A 393 0.22 32.23 -18.16
CA MET A 393 0.38 32.06 -16.72
C MET A 393 1.60 32.84 -16.15
N LEU A 394 2.67 32.99 -16.93
CA LEU A 394 3.83 33.78 -16.54
C LEU A 394 3.54 35.29 -16.59
N SER A 395 2.62 35.73 -17.43
CA SER A 395 2.17 37.13 -17.52
C SER A 395 1.27 37.57 -16.36
N LEU A 396 0.62 36.59 -15.69
CA LEU A 396 -0.22 36.83 -14.51
C LEU A 396 0.68 37.11 -13.29
N THR A 397 1.14 38.34 -13.15
CA THR A 397 1.93 38.76 -11.99
C THR A 397 1.01 38.96 -10.79
N GLY A 398 1.21 38.15 -9.73
CA GLY A 398 0.34 38.06 -8.54
C GLY A 398 0.40 39.24 -7.58
N GLU A 399 0.74 40.48 -8.00
CA GLU A 399 0.94 41.59 -7.04
C GLU A 399 -0.24 42.56 -6.87
N VAL A 400 -1.22 42.58 -7.76
CA VAL A 400 -2.40 43.47 -7.56
C VAL A 400 -3.64 42.80 -8.15
N GLY A 401 -4.50 42.21 -7.30
CA GLY A 401 -5.86 41.85 -7.69
C GLY A 401 -6.30 40.40 -7.59
N GLY A 402 -5.58 39.52 -6.90
CA GLY A 402 -6.08 38.13 -6.66
C GLY A 402 -6.08 37.24 -7.89
N GLY A 403 -5.23 37.50 -8.88
CA GLY A 403 -5.11 36.71 -10.12
C GLY A 403 -4.52 35.31 -9.89
N LEU A 404 -4.96 34.37 -10.71
CA LEU A 404 -4.53 32.97 -10.71
C LEU A 404 -3.08 32.86 -11.24
N SER A 405 -2.10 33.03 -10.37
CA SER A 405 -0.69 32.80 -10.69
C SER A 405 -0.33 31.32 -10.56
N TYR A 406 0.65 30.83 -11.34
CA TYR A 406 1.17 29.45 -11.20
C TYR A 406 1.69 29.17 -9.77
N THR A 407 2.10 30.17 -9.01
CA THR A 407 2.55 30.01 -7.61
C THR A 407 1.39 29.62 -6.70
N VAL A 408 0.19 30.15 -6.93
CA VAL A 408 -1.04 29.78 -6.21
C VAL A 408 -1.39 28.32 -6.50
N PHE A 409 -1.26 27.88 -7.77
CA PHE A 409 -1.46 26.48 -8.11
C PHE A 409 -0.47 25.60 -7.37
N ARG A 410 0.82 25.96 -7.39
CA ARG A 410 1.87 25.21 -6.70
C ARG A 410 1.60 25.07 -5.21
N GLU A 411 1.21 26.15 -4.55
CA GLU A 411 0.88 26.16 -3.12
C GLU A 411 -0.30 25.21 -2.81
N LYS A 412 -1.40 25.33 -3.56
CA LYS A 412 -2.59 24.50 -3.36
C LYS A 412 -2.31 23.02 -3.62
N LEU A 413 -1.52 22.68 -4.63
CA LEU A 413 -1.15 21.31 -4.98
C LEU A 413 -0.24 20.65 -3.93
N THR A 414 0.54 21.41 -3.16
CA THR A 414 1.47 20.87 -2.16
C THR A 414 0.77 20.06 -1.06
N PHE A 415 -0.49 20.35 -0.79
CA PHE A 415 -1.28 19.65 0.23
C PHE A 415 -1.92 18.35 -0.28
N MET A 416 -1.89 18.08 -1.59
CA MET A 416 -2.56 16.94 -2.18
C MET A 416 -1.75 15.66 -2.06
N LYS A 417 -2.40 14.61 -1.61
CA LYS A 417 -1.87 13.24 -1.61
C LYS A 417 -2.15 12.56 -2.93
N ASP A 418 -1.54 11.40 -3.14
CA ASP A 418 -1.68 10.61 -4.36
C ASP A 418 -3.10 10.06 -4.54
N ILE A 419 -3.91 10.74 -5.37
CA ILE A 419 -5.31 10.38 -5.62
C ILE A 419 -5.40 9.05 -6.39
N GLU A 420 -4.52 8.81 -7.36
CA GLU A 420 -4.54 7.57 -8.16
C GLU A 420 -4.28 6.36 -7.26
N LYS A 421 -3.32 6.48 -6.34
CA LYS A 421 -3.02 5.43 -5.38
C LYS A 421 -4.16 5.26 -4.36
N LEU A 422 -4.73 6.37 -3.84
CA LEU A 422 -5.90 6.32 -2.96
C LEU A 422 -7.10 5.68 -3.65
N HIS A 423 -7.37 6.05 -4.90
CA HIS A 423 -8.41 5.44 -5.71
C HIS A 423 -8.17 3.93 -5.88
N ARG A 424 -6.93 3.52 -6.13
CA ARG A 424 -6.57 2.10 -6.21
C ARG A 424 -6.81 1.37 -4.88
N HIS A 425 -6.53 1.99 -3.73
CA HIS A 425 -6.89 1.43 -2.41
C HIS A 425 -8.39 1.22 -2.24
N ILE A 426 -9.24 2.14 -2.75
CA ILE A 426 -10.70 1.98 -2.74
C ILE A 426 -11.09 0.76 -3.57
N ILE A 427 -10.58 0.64 -4.80
CA ILE A 427 -10.86 -0.48 -5.70
C ILE A 427 -10.50 -1.81 -5.04
N LEU A 428 -9.36 -1.88 -4.38
CA LEU A 428 -8.88 -3.08 -3.69
C LEU A 428 -9.56 -3.32 -2.33
N ARG A 429 -10.45 -2.43 -1.89
CA ARG A 429 -11.10 -2.43 -0.56
C ARG A 429 -10.10 -2.50 0.61
N LYS A 430 -8.92 -1.91 0.42
CA LYS A 430 -7.82 -1.87 1.39
C LYS A 430 -7.53 -0.46 1.91
N ILE A 431 -8.44 0.48 1.71
CA ILE A 431 -8.28 1.85 2.20
C ILE A 431 -8.52 1.90 3.71
N ALA A 432 -7.54 2.39 4.47
CA ALA A 432 -7.68 2.65 5.90
C ALA A 432 -8.36 4.00 6.16
N PRO A 433 -8.99 4.24 7.33
CA PRO A 433 -9.61 5.51 7.67
C PRO A 433 -8.68 6.73 7.55
N TYR A 434 -7.41 6.59 7.92
CA TYR A 434 -6.37 7.61 7.71
C TYR A 434 -6.28 8.07 6.24
N HIS A 435 -6.34 7.14 5.31
CA HIS A 435 -6.32 7.45 3.88
C HIS A 435 -7.61 8.10 3.41
N THR A 436 -8.74 7.70 4.01
CA THR A 436 -10.06 8.30 3.75
C THR A 436 -10.11 9.77 4.21
N PHE A 437 -9.49 10.08 5.36
CA PHE A 437 -9.28 11.46 5.81
C PHE A 437 -8.52 12.29 4.77
N HIS A 438 -7.43 11.78 4.23
CA HIS A 438 -6.66 12.48 3.21
C HIS A 438 -7.42 12.63 1.89
N LEU A 439 -8.19 11.63 1.49
CA LEU A 439 -9.01 11.70 0.29
C LEU A 439 -10.09 12.80 0.41
N PHE A 440 -10.74 12.90 1.57
CA PHE A 440 -11.69 13.96 1.85
C PHE A 440 -11.07 15.36 1.71
N HIS A 441 -9.89 15.57 2.27
CA HIS A 441 -9.17 16.84 2.12
C HIS A 441 -8.73 17.12 0.69
N ASN A 442 -8.28 16.09 -0.05
CA ASN A 442 -7.99 16.22 -1.48
C ASN A 442 -9.22 16.70 -2.26
N LEU A 443 -10.40 16.11 -2.03
CA LEU A 443 -11.65 16.50 -2.70
C LEU A 443 -12.00 17.97 -2.44
N ARG A 444 -11.81 18.47 -1.21
CA ARG A 444 -11.98 19.89 -0.87
C ARG A 444 -11.03 20.78 -1.67
N HIS A 445 -9.74 20.44 -1.71
CA HIS A 445 -8.73 21.19 -2.45
C HIS A 445 -8.99 21.16 -3.96
N ILE A 446 -9.41 20.02 -4.51
CA ILE A 446 -9.78 19.89 -5.93
C ILE A 446 -10.94 20.80 -6.27
N ARG A 447 -12.02 20.78 -5.45
CA ARG A 447 -13.19 21.63 -5.66
C ARG A 447 -12.82 23.12 -5.66
N GLU A 448 -11.99 23.55 -4.70
CA GLU A 448 -11.51 24.93 -4.62
C GLU A 448 -10.67 25.28 -5.85
N LEU A 449 -9.69 24.44 -6.20
CA LEU A 449 -8.77 24.68 -7.30
C LEU A 449 -9.50 24.75 -8.65
N TYR A 450 -10.44 23.82 -8.90
CA TYR A 450 -11.22 23.81 -10.12
C TYR A 450 -12.16 25.02 -10.20
N SER A 451 -12.80 25.40 -9.09
CA SER A 451 -13.62 26.61 -9.01
C SER A 451 -12.84 27.89 -9.30
N MET A 452 -11.54 27.91 -8.94
CA MET A 452 -10.64 29.01 -9.30
C MET A 452 -10.33 29.00 -10.79
N CYS A 453 -10.04 27.84 -11.38
CA CYS A 453 -9.79 27.71 -12.82
C CYS A 453 -10.98 28.15 -13.68
N LEU A 454 -12.21 27.87 -13.27
CA LEU A 454 -13.43 28.26 -13.97
C LEU A 454 -13.64 29.80 -14.06
N ARG A 455 -12.97 30.59 -13.22
CA ARG A 455 -13.04 32.06 -13.27
C ARG A 455 -12.19 32.65 -14.40
N ASP A 456 -11.32 31.83 -15.00
CA ASP A 456 -10.42 32.25 -16.08
C ASP A 456 -10.73 31.46 -17.35
N SER A 457 -11.23 32.16 -18.38
CA SER A 457 -11.64 31.53 -19.63
C SER A 457 -10.49 30.90 -20.41
N THR A 458 -9.27 31.46 -20.30
CA THR A 458 -8.08 30.95 -20.99
C THR A 458 -7.64 29.63 -20.40
N ILE A 459 -7.60 29.53 -19.06
CA ILE A 459 -7.25 28.30 -18.35
C ILE A 459 -8.32 27.24 -18.61
N THR A 460 -9.62 27.59 -18.48
CA THR A 460 -10.73 26.68 -18.73
C THR A 460 -10.68 26.12 -20.15
N LYS A 461 -10.44 26.97 -21.13
CA LYS A 461 -10.30 26.58 -22.55
C LYS A 461 -9.16 25.59 -22.73
N HIS A 462 -7.98 25.87 -22.18
CA HIS A 462 -6.82 24.97 -22.26
C HIS A 462 -7.09 23.62 -21.60
N LEU A 463 -7.72 23.60 -20.42
CA LEU A 463 -8.08 22.35 -19.72
C LEU A 463 -9.07 21.51 -20.54
N SER A 464 -10.05 22.13 -21.20
CA SER A 464 -11.03 21.42 -22.02
C SER A 464 -10.47 20.92 -23.36
N GLU A 465 -9.72 21.76 -24.08
CA GLU A 465 -9.22 21.43 -25.42
C GLU A 465 -8.00 20.50 -25.38
N ARG A 466 -7.02 20.82 -24.52
CA ARG A 466 -5.73 20.10 -24.47
C ARG A 466 -5.81 18.83 -23.61
N TRP A 467 -6.51 18.90 -22.46
CA TRP A 467 -6.60 17.80 -21.49
C TRP A 467 -7.95 17.09 -21.49
N LYS A 468 -8.91 17.57 -22.31
CA LYS A 468 -10.26 17.00 -22.42
C LYS A 468 -11.00 16.89 -21.08
N ILE A 469 -10.72 17.81 -20.16
CA ILE A 469 -11.39 17.89 -18.86
C ILE A 469 -12.67 18.69 -19.05
N LEU A 470 -13.78 17.99 -19.25
CA LEU A 470 -15.10 18.58 -19.57
C LEU A 470 -16.13 18.38 -18.46
N ASP A 471 -15.80 17.57 -17.44
CA ASP A 471 -16.76 17.14 -16.43
C ASP A 471 -17.01 18.19 -15.35
N ASP A 472 -18.18 18.13 -14.72
CA ASP A 472 -18.53 18.91 -13.53
C ASP A 472 -17.79 18.39 -12.28
N ILE A 473 -16.50 18.69 -12.21
CA ILE A 473 -15.68 18.33 -11.06
C ILE A 473 -16.18 18.98 -9.75
N VAL A 474 -16.76 20.19 -9.83
CA VAL A 474 -17.31 20.88 -8.64
C VAL A 474 -18.52 20.13 -8.10
N GLY A 475 -19.50 19.81 -8.96
CA GLY A 475 -20.69 19.07 -8.56
C GLY A 475 -20.35 17.69 -8.02
N LYS A 476 -19.51 16.95 -8.74
CA LYS A 476 -19.09 15.59 -8.36
C LYS A 476 -18.30 15.57 -7.04
N SER A 477 -17.34 16.48 -6.86
CA SER A 477 -16.62 16.59 -5.60
C SER A 477 -17.51 17.00 -4.44
N THR A 478 -18.55 17.84 -4.67
CA THR A 478 -19.52 18.21 -3.64
C THR A 478 -20.37 17.01 -3.22
N ILE A 479 -20.86 16.20 -4.16
CA ILE A 479 -21.61 14.98 -3.85
C ILE A 479 -20.76 14.02 -3.01
N LEU A 480 -19.51 13.80 -3.42
CA LEU A 480 -18.60 12.95 -2.66
C LEU A 480 -18.34 13.49 -1.25
N LEU A 481 -18.03 14.78 -1.10
CA LEU A 481 -17.81 15.39 0.21
C LEU A 481 -19.03 15.21 1.13
N ASP A 482 -20.23 15.45 0.61
CA ASP A 482 -21.49 15.22 1.33
C ASP A 482 -21.65 13.77 1.78
N MET A 483 -21.29 12.80 0.92
CA MET A 483 -21.32 11.37 1.28
C MET A 483 -20.37 11.06 2.45
N PHE A 484 -19.15 11.61 2.40
CA PHE A 484 -18.17 11.43 3.48
C PHE A 484 -18.68 12.02 4.80
N GLU A 485 -19.14 13.29 4.79
CA GLU A 485 -19.59 14.00 6.00
C GLU A 485 -20.85 13.38 6.62
N LYS A 486 -21.75 12.85 5.79
CA LYS A 486 -22.98 12.18 6.27
C LYS A 486 -22.70 10.80 6.86
N THR A 487 -21.66 10.13 6.38
CA THR A 487 -21.39 8.73 6.78
C THR A 487 -20.32 8.60 7.84
N LEU A 488 -19.25 9.40 7.76
CA LEU A 488 -18.07 9.26 8.59
C LEU A 488 -17.81 10.50 9.46
N ASN A 489 -17.32 10.24 10.67
CA ASN A 489 -16.67 11.29 11.46
C ASN A 489 -15.21 11.41 10.99
N ILE A 490 -14.97 12.36 10.09
CA ILE A 490 -13.69 12.53 9.39
C ILE A 490 -12.53 12.79 10.34
N ASP A 491 -12.75 13.56 11.41
CA ASP A 491 -11.70 13.89 12.37
C ASP A 491 -11.20 12.67 13.13
N LEU A 492 -12.08 11.72 13.45
CA LEU A 492 -11.71 10.46 14.09
C LEU A 492 -10.95 9.52 13.14
N CYS A 493 -11.12 9.68 11.83
CA CYS A 493 -10.41 8.87 10.84
C CYS A 493 -8.91 9.18 10.77
N ARG A 494 -8.46 10.37 11.22
CA ARG A 494 -7.08 10.85 11.11
C ARG A 494 -6.04 9.89 11.68
N ASP A 495 -6.32 9.28 12.82
CA ASP A 495 -5.34 8.53 13.60
C ASP A 495 -5.45 7.01 13.44
N ILE A 496 -6.40 6.53 12.62
CA ILE A 496 -6.65 5.11 12.40
C ILE A 496 -5.97 4.65 11.10
N THR A 497 -4.82 3.99 11.25
CA THR A 497 -3.97 3.57 10.12
C THR A 497 -4.27 2.18 9.58
N ASP A 498 -5.07 1.40 10.28
CA ASP A 498 -5.50 0.05 9.90
C ASP A 498 -7.03 -0.05 9.83
N THR A 499 -7.54 -1.25 9.62
CA THR A 499 -8.98 -1.54 9.58
C THR A 499 -9.50 -2.18 10.86
N GLN A 500 -8.77 -2.06 11.96
CA GLN A 500 -9.23 -2.43 13.30
C GLN A 500 -9.77 -1.19 14.00
N PHE A 501 -11.04 -1.23 14.39
CA PHE A 501 -11.75 -0.06 14.90
C PHE A 501 -11.93 -0.15 16.41
N ASP A 502 -11.09 0.55 17.16
CA ASP A 502 -11.26 0.70 18.61
C ASP A 502 -12.34 1.72 18.96
N THR A 503 -12.72 2.58 18.02
CA THR A 503 -13.71 3.65 18.19
C THR A 503 -14.70 3.68 17.04
N ASN A 504 -15.94 4.13 17.32
CA ASN A 504 -16.94 4.32 16.28
C ASN A 504 -16.65 5.57 15.45
N ILE A 505 -16.33 5.38 14.17
CA ILE A 505 -16.12 6.46 13.17
C ILE A 505 -17.36 6.73 12.30
N ILE A 506 -18.42 5.95 12.46
CA ILE A 506 -19.66 6.12 11.69
C ILE A 506 -20.51 7.21 12.33
N GLN A 507 -21.10 8.08 11.51
CA GLN A 507 -22.00 9.13 11.99
C GLN A 507 -23.26 8.55 12.65
N ARG A 508 -23.74 9.25 13.67
CA ARG A 508 -24.97 8.87 14.34
C ARG A 508 -26.18 8.93 13.38
N GLY A 509 -27.05 7.95 13.46
CA GLY A 509 -28.24 7.85 12.60
C GLY A 509 -28.07 6.98 11.36
N ILE A 510 -26.86 6.52 11.05
CA ILE A 510 -26.62 5.57 9.93
C ILE A 510 -27.08 4.16 10.29
N SER A 511 -26.84 3.73 11.54
CA SER A 511 -27.28 2.43 12.05
C SER A 511 -27.81 2.56 13.47
N ALA A 512 -29.11 2.36 13.64
CA ALA A 512 -29.74 2.41 14.96
C ALA A 512 -29.19 1.35 15.93
N GLU A 513 -28.76 0.20 15.40
CA GLU A 513 -28.16 -0.86 16.21
C GLU A 513 -26.75 -0.45 16.69
N LEU A 514 -25.91 0.14 15.82
CA LEU A 514 -24.59 0.65 16.19
C LEU A 514 -24.71 1.78 17.20
N ASP A 515 -25.67 2.70 17.02
CA ASP A 515 -25.91 3.79 17.96
C ASP A 515 -26.25 3.27 19.35
N LYS A 516 -27.15 2.27 19.43
CA LYS A 516 -27.51 1.62 20.69
C LYS A 516 -26.32 0.96 21.38
N VAL A 517 -25.53 0.19 20.64
CA VAL A 517 -24.33 -0.49 21.17
C VAL A 517 -23.28 0.53 21.62
N THR A 518 -23.11 1.62 20.85
CA THR A 518 -22.18 2.72 21.19
C THR A 518 -22.62 3.45 22.47
N ASP A 519 -23.93 3.72 22.63
CA ASP A 519 -24.45 4.35 23.83
C ASP A 519 -24.32 3.42 25.05
N GLU A 520 -24.53 2.12 24.90
CA GLU A 520 -24.31 1.11 25.93
C GLU A 520 -22.83 1.01 26.33
N TYR A 521 -21.93 0.99 25.35
CA TYR A 521 -20.48 1.01 25.58
C TYR A 521 -20.04 2.25 26.38
N ARG A 522 -20.49 3.45 25.98
CA ARG A 522 -20.18 4.69 26.68
C ARG A 522 -20.70 4.69 28.12
N TYR A 523 -21.90 4.17 28.33
CA TYR A 523 -22.48 4.04 29.69
C TYR A 523 -21.65 3.07 30.54
N THR A 524 -21.31 1.91 30.00
CA THR A 524 -20.54 0.87 30.71
C THR A 524 -19.12 1.37 31.04
N GLN A 525 -18.47 2.06 30.09
CA GLN A 525 -17.15 2.65 30.31
C GLN A 525 -17.18 3.73 31.36
N LYS A 526 -18.13 4.67 31.29
CA LYS A 526 -18.33 5.69 32.34
C LYS A 526 -18.60 5.07 33.71
N SER A 527 -19.37 3.96 33.77
CA SER A 527 -19.62 3.24 35.00
C SER A 527 -18.34 2.66 35.60
N LEU A 528 -17.46 2.11 34.76
CA LEU A 528 -16.14 1.59 35.18
C LEU A 528 -15.22 2.72 35.68
N ASP A 529 -15.18 3.86 34.98
CA ASP A 529 -14.40 5.04 35.35
C ASP A 529 -14.86 5.63 36.69
N GLU A 530 -16.17 5.71 36.90
CA GLU A 530 -16.75 6.18 38.18
C GLU A 530 -16.48 5.18 39.32
N VAL A 531 -16.54 3.87 39.08
CA VAL A 531 -16.08 2.86 40.04
C VAL A 531 -14.61 3.07 40.38
N GLN A 532 -13.74 3.27 39.42
CA GLN A 532 -12.34 3.59 39.65
C GLN A 532 -12.16 4.84 40.52
N ARG A 533 -12.90 5.91 40.24
CA ARG A 533 -12.89 7.15 41.01
C ARG A 533 -13.29 6.92 42.47
N VAL A 534 -14.39 6.21 42.72
CA VAL A 534 -14.84 5.86 44.07
C VAL A 534 -13.80 5.04 44.85
N LEU A 535 -13.15 4.07 44.18
CA LEU A 535 -12.06 3.30 44.78
C LEU A 535 -10.86 4.14 45.12
N ASN A 536 -10.50 5.11 44.26
CA ASN A 536 -9.42 6.07 44.51
C ASN A 536 -9.74 6.96 45.73
N GLU A 537 -10.98 7.47 45.88
CA GLU A 537 -11.42 8.26 47.02
C GLU A 537 -11.37 7.48 48.34
N LEU A 538 -11.78 6.19 48.32
CA LEU A 538 -11.71 5.33 49.49
C LEU A 538 -10.26 5.09 49.94
N ILE A 539 -9.33 4.90 49.02
CA ILE A 539 -7.91 4.73 49.32
C ILE A 539 -7.32 6.06 49.87
N LEU A 540 -7.62 7.18 49.25
CA LEU A 540 -7.16 8.51 49.65
C LEU A 540 -7.59 8.84 51.09
N ALA A 541 -8.89 8.61 51.39
CA ALA A 541 -9.44 8.80 52.75
C ALA A 541 -8.81 7.86 53.80
N GLY A 542 -8.23 6.73 53.37
CA GLY A 542 -7.46 5.81 54.23
C GLY A 542 -6.00 6.29 54.43
N GLU A 543 -5.36 6.84 53.43
CA GLU A 543 -3.99 7.36 53.53
C GLU A 543 -3.90 8.65 54.37
N GLN A 544 -4.86 9.57 54.27
CA GLN A 544 -4.89 10.82 55.07
C GLN A 544 -5.01 10.58 56.59
N LYS A 545 -5.57 9.48 57.04
CA LYS A 545 -5.65 9.09 58.43
C LYS A 545 -4.35 8.46 58.95
N SER A 546 -3.44 8.07 58.07
CA SER A 546 -2.18 7.43 58.44
C SER A 546 -0.96 8.36 58.41
N SER A 547 -1.07 9.56 57.84
CA SER A 547 -0.02 10.58 57.77
C SER A 547 -0.46 11.85 58.44
N SER A 548 0.00 12.07 59.71
CA SER A 548 -0.19 13.29 60.48
C SER A 548 0.84 14.38 60.16
N THR A 549 1.43 14.39 58.98
CA THR A 549 2.38 15.41 58.55
C THR A 549 2.07 15.87 57.12
N GLY A 550 1.73 17.16 57.04
CA GLY A 550 1.26 17.79 55.80
C GLY A 550 2.26 17.87 54.69
N ALA A 551 1.75 17.68 53.49
CA ALA A 551 2.19 18.34 52.26
C ALA A 551 1.00 18.31 51.32
N VAL A 552 0.26 19.44 51.21
CA VAL A 552 -0.70 19.68 50.16
C VAL A 552 0.09 20.02 48.90
N GLY A 553 0.31 19.05 48.07
CA GLY A 553 0.78 19.23 46.68
C GLY A 553 -0.42 19.55 45.79
N THR A 554 -0.49 20.74 45.29
CA THR A 554 -1.39 21.16 44.20
C THR A 554 -1.02 20.42 42.89
N GLY A 555 -1.74 19.36 42.54
CA GLY A 555 -1.54 18.64 41.29
C GLY A 555 -2.45 17.42 41.23
N SER A 556 -3.23 17.27 40.17
CA SER A 556 -4.10 16.17 39.73
C SER A 556 -4.45 15.09 40.79
N GLU A 557 -5.71 14.70 40.85
CA GLU A 557 -6.18 13.61 41.73
C GLU A 557 -5.28 12.37 41.62
N PRO A 558 -4.79 11.81 42.73
CA PRO A 558 -3.86 10.70 42.70
C PRO A 558 -4.51 9.43 42.18
N ASP A 559 -4.05 8.92 41.06
CA ASP A 559 -4.51 7.70 40.41
C ASP A 559 -3.90 6.45 41.09
N TYR A 560 -4.55 5.98 42.15
CA TYR A 560 -4.12 4.82 42.94
C TYR A 560 -4.53 3.48 42.35
N VAL A 561 -5.71 3.45 41.72
CA VAL A 561 -6.27 2.26 41.03
C VAL A 561 -6.10 2.49 39.54
N LYS A 562 -5.42 1.56 38.88
CA LYS A 562 -5.18 1.62 37.43
C LYS A 562 -5.99 0.57 36.69
N ILE A 563 -6.55 0.97 35.56
CA ILE A 563 -7.10 0.03 34.58
C ILE A 563 -5.91 -0.64 33.87
N HIS A 564 -5.86 -1.96 33.93
CA HIS A 564 -4.84 -2.76 33.30
C HIS A 564 -5.47 -3.70 32.28
N GLU A 565 -5.05 -3.60 31.02
CA GLU A 565 -5.55 -4.42 29.92
C GLU A 565 -4.44 -5.36 29.43
N THR A 566 -4.79 -6.64 29.24
CA THR A 566 -3.90 -7.66 28.68
C THR A 566 -4.66 -8.56 27.74
N ASP A 567 -3.99 -9.01 26.66
CA ASP A 567 -4.55 -9.90 25.65
C ASP A 567 -5.11 -11.22 26.21
N LYS A 568 -4.57 -11.69 27.35
CA LYS A 568 -4.97 -12.97 27.98
C LYS A 568 -6.08 -12.85 29.01
N MET A 569 -6.10 -11.75 29.76
CA MET A 569 -7.00 -11.60 30.92
C MET A 569 -8.03 -10.48 30.75
N GLY A 570 -8.00 -9.78 29.61
CA GLY A 570 -8.88 -8.63 29.36
C GLY A 570 -8.56 -7.44 30.28
N ILE A 571 -9.60 -6.65 30.58
CA ILE A 571 -9.52 -5.47 31.45
C ILE A 571 -9.61 -5.88 32.91
N SER A 572 -8.78 -5.29 33.78
CA SER A 572 -8.81 -5.47 35.23
C SER A 572 -8.42 -4.20 35.98
N LEU A 573 -8.94 -3.99 37.17
CA LEU A 573 -8.53 -2.91 38.06
C LEU A 573 -7.40 -3.42 38.96
N GLN A 574 -6.29 -2.67 39.05
CA GLN A 574 -5.12 -3.05 39.84
C GLN A 574 -4.66 -1.90 40.73
N ALA A 575 -4.20 -2.23 41.92
CA ALA A 575 -3.52 -1.30 42.83
C ALA A 575 -2.36 -2.00 43.55
N THR A 576 -1.44 -1.21 44.12
CA THR A 576 -0.31 -1.76 44.88
C THR A 576 -0.78 -2.53 46.12
N LYS A 577 -0.04 -3.54 46.58
CA LYS A 577 -0.34 -4.36 47.77
C LYS A 577 -0.67 -3.53 49.02
N ARG A 578 0.08 -2.42 49.21
CA ARG A 578 -0.19 -1.50 50.34
C ARG A 578 -1.59 -0.84 50.20
N ARG A 579 -1.94 -0.37 49.01
CA ARG A 579 -3.21 0.32 48.77
C ARG A 579 -4.42 -0.60 48.81
N THR A 580 -4.26 -1.81 48.29
CA THR A 580 -5.33 -2.84 48.40
C THR A 580 -5.62 -3.19 49.86
N LYS A 581 -4.60 -3.27 50.73
CA LYS A 581 -4.81 -3.49 52.16
C LYS A 581 -5.53 -2.31 52.84
N ILE A 582 -5.18 -1.08 52.47
CA ILE A 582 -5.91 0.13 52.97
C ILE A 582 -7.40 0.09 52.53
N LEU A 583 -7.65 -0.31 51.28
CA LEU A 583 -8.99 -0.44 50.73
C LEU A 583 -9.79 -1.49 51.52
N GLU A 584 -9.25 -2.67 51.70
CA GLU A 584 -9.90 -3.76 52.48
C GLU A 584 -10.21 -3.34 53.91
N ASP A 585 -9.28 -2.69 54.60
CA ASP A 585 -9.43 -2.21 55.98
C ASP A 585 -10.51 -1.11 56.08
N ARG A 586 -10.65 -0.29 55.04
CA ARG A 586 -11.74 0.72 54.97
C ARG A 586 -13.08 0.09 54.73
N ILE A 587 -13.19 -0.85 53.80
CA ILE A 587 -14.43 -1.58 53.49
C ILE A 587 -14.96 -2.32 54.74
N LYS A 588 -14.07 -2.94 55.54
CA LYS A 588 -14.46 -3.63 56.80
C LYS A 588 -15.01 -2.66 57.87
N LYS A 589 -14.62 -1.38 57.82
CA LYS A 589 -15.08 -0.34 58.78
C LYS A 589 -16.36 0.37 58.34
N LEU A 590 -16.87 0.13 57.14
CA LEU A 590 -18.12 0.69 56.67
C LEU A 590 -19.32 -0.05 57.32
N PRO A 591 -20.37 0.70 57.74
CA PRO A 591 -21.63 0.08 58.21
C PRO A 591 -22.29 -0.69 57.07
N ALA A 592 -23.17 -1.63 57.44
CA ALA A 592 -23.86 -2.50 56.46
C ALA A 592 -24.61 -1.70 55.39
N ASP A 593 -25.27 -0.61 55.78
CA ASP A 593 -26.01 0.28 54.87
C ASP A 593 -25.10 1.15 53.98
N GLY A 594 -23.82 1.31 54.32
CA GLY A 594 -22.83 2.05 53.55
C GLY A 594 -22.01 1.22 52.57
N LYS A 595 -22.28 -0.10 52.46
CA LYS A 595 -21.57 -0.98 51.53
C LYS A 595 -22.14 -0.99 50.12
N VAL A 596 -23.38 -0.56 49.93
CA VAL A 596 -23.99 -0.37 48.62
C VAL A 596 -24.15 1.10 48.37
N ILE A 597 -23.51 1.62 47.35
CA ILE A 597 -23.57 3.01 46.96
C ILE A 597 -24.24 3.20 45.59
N SER A 598 -24.97 4.31 45.45
CA SER A 598 -25.51 4.73 44.17
C SER A 598 -24.54 5.68 43.50
N ILE A 599 -23.98 5.28 42.40
CA ILE A 599 -23.01 6.07 41.60
C ILE A 599 -23.78 6.73 40.46
N LEU A 600 -23.69 8.08 40.35
CA LEU A 600 -24.28 8.82 39.24
C LEU A 600 -23.30 8.73 38.04
N VAL A 601 -23.67 7.92 37.04
CA VAL A 601 -22.80 7.66 35.85
C VAL A 601 -22.99 8.74 34.80
N ASP A 602 -24.21 9.23 34.62
CA ASP A 602 -24.51 10.23 33.61
C ASP A 602 -25.38 11.34 34.17
N LYS A 603 -24.85 12.56 34.21
CA LYS A 603 -25.53 13.74 34.77
C LYS A 603 -26.71 14.20 33.90
N GLU A 604 -26.64 14.00 32.59
CA GLU A 604 -27.66 14.47 31.66
C GLU A 604 -28.92 13.56 31.69
N SER A 605 -28.71 12.25 31.73
CA SER A 605 -29.80 11.27 31.77
C SER A 605 -30.18 10.84 33.18
N ASN A 606 -29.53 11.35 34.22
CA ASN A 606 -29.72 11.00 35.64
C ASN A 606 -29.66 9.47 35.89
N ARG A 607 -28.83 8.76 35.14
CA ARG A 607 -28.65 7.31 35.28
C ARG A 607 -27.66 7.01 36.38
N THR A 608 -28.12 6.16 37.31
CA THR A 608 -27.34 5.68 38.46
C THR A 608 -27.00 4.20 38.32
N PHE A 609 -25.83 3.84 38.84
CA PHE A 609 -25.36 2.46 38.97
C PHE A 609 -25.19 2.11 40.45
N MET A 610 -25.83 1.02 40.88
CA MET A 610 -25.72 0.52 42.25
C MET A 610 -24.48 -0.36 42.38
N PHE A 611 -23.50 0.07 43.15
CA PHE A 611 -22.24 -0.62 43.34
C PHE A 611 -22.09 -1.16 44.76
N ASP A 612 -21.87 -2.48 44.88
CA ASP A 612 -21.63 -3.15 46.16
C ASP A 612 -20.12 -3.20 46.46
N ILE A 613 -19.66 -2.26 47.25
CA ILE A 613 -18.29 -2.20 47.76
C ILE A 613 -17.97 -3.38 48.68
N GLY A 614 -18.97 -3.93 49.36
CA GLY A 614 -18.81 -5.04 50.31
C GLY A 614 -18.35 -6.36 49.64
N SER A 615 -18.61 -6.52 48.35
CA SER A 615 -18.24 -7.70 47.56
C SER A 615 -16.77 -7.68 47.05
N ILE A 616 -16.02 -6.62 47.32
CA ILE A 616 -14.66 -6.44 46.82
C ILE A 616 -13.68 -7.39 47.53
N THR A 617 -12.86 -8.08 46.74
CA THR A 617 -11.75 -8.91 47.18
C THR A 617 -10.48 -8.53 46.40
N CYS A 618 -9.30 -8.65 47.03
CA CYS A 618 -8.04 -8.27 46.42
C CYS A 618 -7.09 -9.48 46.35
N PRO A 619 -7.31 -10.45 45.44
CA PRO A 619 -6.45 -11.61 45.33
C PRO A 619 -5.03 -11.17 44.91
N ALA A 620 -4.03 -11.85 45.47
CA ALA A 620 -2.63 -11.59 45.17
C ALA A 620 -2.32 -11.92 43.70
N ALA A 621 -1.88 -10.92 42.95
CA ALA A 621 -1.34 -11.11 41.59
C ALA A 621 0.19 -11.31 41.63
N SER A 622 0.77 -11.84 40.55
CA SER A 622 2.21 -11.93 40.40
C SER A 622 2.83 -10.52 40.33
N GLY A 623 3.72 -10.19 41.24
CA GLY A 623 4.43 -8.90 41.28
C GLY A 623 4.06 -7.99 42.45
N SER A 624 4.20 -6.68 42.28
CA SER A 624 3.95 -5.64 43.30
C SER A 624 2.49 -5.19 43.43
N ASN A 625 1.64 -5.54 42.46
CA ASN A 625 0.25 -5.11 42.40
C ASN A 625 -0.69 -6.29 42.70
N ASN A 626 -1.84 -5.98 43.27
CA ASN A 626 -2.98 -6.92 43.41
C ASN A 626 -4.11 -6.48 42.49
N THR A 627 -4.90 -7.45 42.02
CA THR A 627 -6.13 -7.19 41.27
C THR A 627 -7.28 -6.90 42.24
N ILE A 628 -8.10 -5.89 41.95
CA ILE A 628 -9.34 -5.59 42.67
C ILE A 628 -10.45 -6.33 41.95
N HIS A 629 -11.09 -7.25 42.64
CA HIS A 629 -12.11 -8.10 42.06
C HIS A 629 -13.45 -7.96 42.84
N SER A 630 -14.53 -7.78 42.08
CA SER A 630 -15.88 -8.00 42.52
C SER A 630 -16.68 -8.55 41.34
N PRO A 631 -17.84 -9.25 41.55
CA PRO A 631 -18.68 -9.70 40.45
C PRO A 631 -19.07 -8.57 39.49
N GLN A 632 -19.46 -7.41 40.04
CA GLN A 632 -19.84 -6.23 39.22
C GLN A 632 -18.69 -5.62 38.44
N ILE A 633 -17.47 -5.52 39.03
CA ILE A 633 -16.26 -5.07 38.30
C ILE A 633 -15.94 -6.02 37.15
N TYR A 634 -16.05 -7.34 37.42
CA TYR A 634 -15.81 -8.34 36.37
C TYR A 634 -16.82 -8.23 35.24
N GLU A 635 -18.11 -8.09 35.54
CA GLU A 635 -19.17 -7.92 34.56
C GLU A 635 -18.96 -6.62 33.73
N LEU A 636 -18.63 -5.50 34.37
CA LEU A 636 -18.34 -4.24 33.69
C LEU A 636 -17.11 -4.40 32.75
N CYS A 637 -16.02 -4.97 33.23
CA CYS A 637 -14.82 -5.19 32.42
C CYS A 637 -15.09 -6.13 31.24
N ALA A 638 -15.82 -7.22 31.46
CA ALA A 638 -16.20 -8.15 30.40
C ALA A 638 -17.14 -7.50 29.38
N ALA A 639 -18.11 -6.69 29.83
CA ALA A 639 -19.03 -5.96 28.98
C ALA A 639 -18.30 -4.91 28.12
N VAL A 640 -17.35 -4.14 28.68
CA VAL A 640 -16.54 -3.17 27.92
C VAL A 640 -15.80 -3.87 26.78
N VAL A 641 -15.14 -5.01 27.04
CA VAL A 641 -14.41 -5.76 26.01
C VAL A 641 -15.37 -6.31 24.95
N SER A 642 -16.47 -6.93 25.37
CA SER A 642 -17.47 -7.51 24.45
C SER A 642 -18.12 -6.45 23.56
N LEU A 643 -18.50 -5.29 24.13
CA LEU A 643 -19.11 -4.19 23.38
C LEU A 643 -18.11 -3.54 22.42
N ARG A 644 -16.81 -3.41 22.82
CA ARG A 644 -15.75 -2.91 21.95
C ARG A 644 -15.58 -3.79 20.71
N VAL A 645 -15.51 -5.11 20.88
CA VAL A 645 -15.44 -6.07 19.78
C VAL A 645 -16.66 -5.93 18.87
N LYS A 646 -17.86 -5.88 19.45
CA LYS A 646 -19.11 -5.72 18.69
C LYS A 646 -19.13 -4.40 17.89
N ILE A 647 -18.69 -3.29 18.47
CA ILE A 647 -18.56 -2.01 17.77
C ILE A 647 -17.55 -2.14 16.62
N SER A 648 -16.38 -2.73 16.88
CA SER A 648 -15.35 -2.94 15.86
C SER A 648 -15.88 -3.69 14.64
N ASP A 649 -16.57 -4.80 14.87
CA ASP A 649 -17.15 -5.63 13.80
C ASP A 649 -18.21 -4.86 13.00
N MET A 650 -19.13 -4.18 13.71
CA MET A 650 -20.19 -3.41 13.06
C MET A 650 -19.65 -2.21 12.26
N VAL A 651 -18.68 -1.48 12.82
CA VAL A 651 -18.01 -0.37 12.13
C VAL A 651 -17.26 -0.87 10.90
N ALA A 652 -16.57 -2.02 10.99
CA ALA A 652 -15.86 -2.61 9.85
C ALA A 652 -16.82 -2.94 8.70
N VAL A 653 -17.97 -3.54 8.99
CA VAL A 653 -18.99 -3.85 7.97
C VAL A 653 -19.56 -2.59 7.32
N LEU A 654 -19.93 -1.58 8.10
CA LEU A 654 -20.48 -0.32 7.60
C LEU A 654 -19.43 0.48 6.81
N TYR A 655 -18.19 0.52 7.29
CA TYR A 655 -17.09 1.17 6.59
C TYR A 655 -16.82 0.51 5.25
N GLN A 656 -16.75 -0.82 5.18
CA GLN A 656 -16.58 -1.56 3.92
C GLN A 656 -17.77 -1.34 2.96
N GLY A 657 -18.99 -1.22 3.48
CA GLY A 657 -20.17 -0.84 2.70
C GLY A 657 -20.03 0.55 2.09
N PHE A 658 -19.58 1.53 2.88
CA PHE A 658 -19.30 2.88 2.41
C PHE A 658 -18.20 2.90 1.33
N ILE A 659 -17.08 2.20 1.56
CA ILE A 659 -16.01 2.09 0.54
C ILE A 659 -16.56 1.42 -0.74
N GLY A 660 -17.44 0.44 -0.61
CA GLY A 660 -18.13 -0.20 -1.74
C GLY A 660 -18.94 0.79 -2.57
N SER A 661 -19.65 1.74 -1.95
CA SER A 661 -20.44 2.76 -2.66
C SER A 661 -19.60 3.75 -3.47
N LEU A 662 -18.33 3.98 -3.09
CA LEU A 662 -17.42 4.84 -3.83
C LEU A 662 -17.03 4.26 -5.21
N HIS A 663 -17.28 2.97 -5.46
CA HIS A 663 -17.02 2.35 -6.76
C HIS A 663 -17.85 2.94 -7.91
N GLU A 664 -19.00 3.54 -7.64
CA GLU A 664 -19.84 4.19 -8.66
C GLU A 664 -19.16 5.45 -9.21
N TYR A 665 -18.26 6.05 -8.45
CA TYR A 665 -17.55 7.28 -8.80
C TYR A 665 -16.15 7.03 -9.39
N TYR A 666 -15.91 5.82 -9.93
CA TYR A 666 -14.62 5.42 -10.49
C TYR A 666 -14.08 6.42 -11.51
N HIS A 667 -14.89 6.77 -12.51
CA HIS A 667 -14.51 7.73 -13.56
C HIS A 667 -14.32 9.15 -13.03
N ASP A 668 -15.08 9.54 -12.02
CA ASP A 668 -14.96 10.87 -11.40
C ASP A 668 -13.58 11.03 -10.71
N PHE A 669 -13.10 10.00 -10.03
CA PHE A 669 -11.75 10.01 -9.45
C PHE A 669 -10.64 10.07 -10.51
N ASP A 670 -10.79 9.36 -11.63
CA ASP A 670 -9.84 9.42 -12.75
C ASP A 670 -9.81 10.83 -13.36
N ASN A 671 -10.97 11.45 -13.59
CA ASN A 671 -11.08 12.81 -14.11
C ASN A 671 -10.48 13.85 -13.14
N MET A 672 -10.72 13.71 -11.84
CA MET A 672 -10.12 14.56 -10.81
C MET A 672 -8.59 14.42 -10.78
N SER A 673 -8.07 13.21 -10.92
CA SER A 673 -6.63 12.95 -11.00
C SER A 673 -6.01 13.55 -12.27
N ALA A 674 -6.69 13.41 -13.41
CA ALA A 674 -6.28 14.03 -14.68
C ALA A 674 -6.23 15.56 -14.56
N PHE A 675 -7.24 16.17 -13.94
CA PHE A 675 -7.26 17.61 -13.68
C PHE A 675 -6.06 18.06 -12.81
N VAL A 676 -5.81 17.39 -11.70
CA VAL A 676 -4.68 17.71 -10.82
C VAL A 676 -3.36 17.57 -11.57
N SER A 677 -3.20 16.52 -12.37
CA SER A 677 -2.00 16.30 -13.20
C SER A 677 -1.82 17.43 -14.22
N ALA A 678 -2.90 17.86 -14.89
CA ALA A 678 -2.86 18.95 -15.85
C ALA A 678 -2.40 20.27 -15.23
N VAL A 679 -2.98 20.64 -14.10
CA VAL A 679 -2.62 21.87 -13.36
C VAL A 679 -1.17 21.80 -12.86
N ASP A 680 -0.73 20.63 -12.38
CA ASP A 680 0.65 20.43 -11.92
C ASP A 680 1.66 20.49 -13.08
N MET A 681 1.30 20.02 -14.27
CA MET A 681 2.10 20.15 -15.48
C MET A 681 2.24 21.61 -15.91
N ILE A 682 1.17 22.39 -15.89
CA ILE A 682 1.17 23.82 -16.24
C ILE A 682 2.09 24.58 -15.27
N GLN A 683 1.89 24.40 -13.94
CA GLN A 683 2.71 25.07 -12.94
C GLN A 683 4.19 24.67 -13.05
N ASN A 684 4.48 23.40 -13.34
CA ASN A 684 5.85 22.92 -13.50
C ASN A 684 6.56 23.61 -14.67
N ARG A 685 5.92 23.73 -15.85
CA ARG A 685 6.47 24.45 -17.01
C ARG A 685 6.77 25.92 -16.67
N CYS A 686 5.84 26.61 -16.00
CA CYS A 686 6.02 27.98 -15.57
C CYS A 686 7.17 28.12 -14.57
N TYR A 687 7.23 27.24 -13.57
CA TYR A 687 8.30 27.24 -12.58
C TYR A 687 9.67 27.03 -13.20
N VAL A 688 9.81 26.03 -14.08
CA VAL A 688 11.06 25.71 -14.79
C VAL A 688 11.48 26.86 -15.69
N ALA A 689 10.55 27.41 -16.50
CA ALA A 689 10.82 28.52 -17.38
C ALA A 689 11.33 29.76 -16.61
N ARG A 690 10.71 30.08 -15.49
CA ARG A 690 11.13 31.23 -14.64
C ARG A 690 12.47 30.97 -13.93
N LYS A 691 12.64 29.76 -13.37
CA LYS A 691 13.84 29.35 -12.62
C LYS A 691 15.11 29.36 -13.48
N TYR A 692 15.02 28.84 -14.70
CA TYR A 692 16.13 28.70 -15.60
C TYR A 692 16.17 29.78 -16.71
N ARG A 693 15.20 30.71 -16.65
CA ARG A 693 15.09 31.83 -17.65
C ARG A 693 14.96 31.32 -19.09
N TYR A 694 14.15 30.28 -19.29
CA TYR A 694 13.86 29.74 -20.61
C TYR A 694 12.95 30.69 -21.39
N CYS A 695 13.18 30.79 -22.70
CA CYS A 695 12.32 31.51 -23.64
C CYS A 695 11.38 30.52 -24.36
N ARG A 696 10.29 31.07 -24.93
CA ARG A 696 9.41 30.29 -25.79
C ARG A 696 10.15 29.90 -27.06
N PRO A 697 10.24 28.61 -27.42
CA PRO A 697 10.81 28.18 -28.67
C PRO A 697 9.91 28.57 -29.85
N VAL A 698 10.51 28.83 -31.01
CA VAL A 698 9.80 29.03 -32.26
C VAL A 698 9.82 27.71 -33.02
N ILE A 699 8.64 27.21 -33.35
CA ILE A 699 8.49 25.99 -34.16
C ILE A 699 8.57 26.46 -35.62
N SER A 700 9.59 26.01 -36.37
CA SER A 700 9.67 26.22 -37.80
C SER A 700 9.33 24.88 -38.48
N GLY A 701 8.42 24.92 -39.46
CA GLY A 701 8.23 23.76 -40.33
C GLY A 701 9.56 23.41 -41.01
N ALA A 702 9.87 22.12 -41.07
CA ALA A 702 11.05 21.68 -41.81
C ALA A 702 10.93 22.12 -43.29
N GLU A 703 11.88 22.91 -43.76
CA GLU A 703 12.10 23.11 -45.19
C GLU A 703 12.71 21.85 -45.80
#